data_4a8920f1f285a8c929cee4f453f16a79
#
_entry.id   4a8920f1f285a8c929cee4f453f16a79
#
_cell.length_a   1.000
_cell.length_b   1.000
_cell.length_c   1.000
_cell.angle_alpha   90.00
_cell.angle_beta   90.00
_cell.angle_gamma   90.00
#
_symmetry.space_group_name_H-M   'P 1'
#
loop_
_entity.id
_entity.type
_entity.pdbx_description
1 polymer ?
#
loop_
_entity_poly.entity_id
_entity_poly.type
_entity_poly.pdbx_seq_one_letter_code
_entity_poly.pdbx_strand_id
1 'polypeptide(L)'
;MNGSPFLIFPWQRPFLPDLKAVLEDCSGGRSGSALLIVPHNRPWRYLLQLYAKERKPRLLPKVLTLADMVKVWRAGTSDVPLHTANMLDRVALLHGCVQNLTEDDAALSARFARMDMALFLPWGLRLAALLEEMLGQGLETADLAYVENEVAAPAAALLGALGRIGRAYLAALNERRWTTPGLDQYMASRQASHIPPLLVPGAERPVLVAGFSVLSGTEDVLLRSLWRAGAHICLHTDPALAGNEPAHWACAEHAAWLRRWQARAKPAVEPAALEAAHKPRLSFFAGYDCHSQLQAMRDTLEKDTKTNGRMPSTAVLLTDSALLMPVLHHLPDKDVNVSMGYPLTRSPLNRLLDALLRLQEGRSEDGRYYWRTLLQCLRHPYLNMLRIEDESGRTLFLRDALRRLEALVRTGNRFVDPAALADECRAALPAPLDTLLSQCLAITVEALAAARSTEDIAECLHGICDFLLAYGGDMWRHFPLDAEAMFRLMRHAAPILRETCLAQTPFPPAVLHGITRQVLEQERVPFEAEPLTGLQVLGMLETRLLHFERVLIVDATDDKLPGNPAQDPLLPDSLRQVLGLPDARRRERTAAHTLYRLCAGAEEVHFFWQEGITRSALFDGKKSRSRFVEQLIWEEEQRRGALLTPGEEPLAGARCTVRASQVLPKSLPRGAGLDTALQHLLREPLSATRLDVYLQCPLRFAWQYLCRLAPQREINEGDDPAAVGICIHNTLRALYEPYLHKEVRRGDISMETVRARFYETLEAADLRRLLPADSCLMLETAAPLRLERFLARQPESALILALEEKLDVDLDLNGQRYAFTGTLDRLDRRDGLLYVLDYKTGTIKRHDGSLWTDAPFFERVAQACSVPGIKAQTAMGEDPMSALFEELHQRLPSLQLPCYLSMIKAKNMGAPGDAALVELKEDGAEIPLFGGLAEEDLTAALAYCDLSLALVLRHLESAPHFAARPDRHCAWCPYAGLCMA
;
A
#
# COMPACT_ATOMS: atom_id res chain seq x y z
N MET A 1 31.10 -48.11 -13.18
CA MET A 1 31.66 -47.34 -14.30
C MET A 1 31.58 -45.88 -13.92
N ASN A 2 32.67 -45.15 -13.97
CA ASN A 2 32.66 -43.72 -13.74
C ASN A 2 31.93 -43.05 -14.92
N GLY A 3 30.93 -42.24 -14.68
CA GLY A 3 30.21 -41.49 -15.72
C GLY A 3 31.15 -40.60 -16.54
N SER A 4 30.64 -40.01 -17.62
CA SER A 4 31.38 -39.06 -18.48
C SER A 4 31.88 -37.85 -17.69
N PRO A 5 33.05 -37.26 -18.02
CA PRO A 5 33.48 -36.02 -17.39
C PRO A 5 32.43 -34.92 -17.55
N PHE A 6 32.28 -34.07 -16.54
CA PHE A 6 31.44 -32.88 -16.64
C PHE A 6 32.06 -31.91 -17.65
N LEU A 7 31.23 -31.34 -18.51
CA LEU A 7 31.62 -30.33 -19.50
C LEU A 7 31.51 -28.95 -18.86
N ILE A 8 32.64 -28.27 -18.72
CA ILE A 8 32.69 -26.91 -18.14
C ILE A 8 32.69 -25.90 -19.28
N PHE A 9 31.63 -25.14 -19.32
CA PHE A 9 31.48 -24.01 -20.22
C PHE A 9 31.83 -22.73 -19.46
N PRO A 10 32.78 -21.95 -19.94
CA PRO A 10 33.21 -20.72 -19.27
C PRO A 10 32.08 -19.72 -19.20
N TRP A 11 31.81 -19.18 -18.01
CA TRP A 11 30.74 -18.18 -17.81
C TRP A 11 30.99 -16.83 -18.48
N GLN A 12 32.24 -16.56 -18.92
CA GLN A 12 32.59 -15.38 -19.71
C GLN A 12 32.12 -15.47 -21.18
N ARG A 13 31.67 -16.62 -21.64
CA ARG A 13 31.25 -16.85 -23.03
C ARG A 13 29.75 -17.12 -23.15
N PRO A 14 29.18 -16.85 -24.33
CA PRO A 14 27.80 -17.24 -24.62
C PRO A 14 27.63 -18.77 -24.56
N PHE A 15 26.80 -19.23 -23.61
CA PHE A 15 26.62 -20.66 -23.36
C PHE A 15 25.91 -21.41 -24.50
N LEU A 16 24.82 -20.86 -25.04
CA LEU A 16 23.97 -21.56 -26.00
C LEU A 16 24.64 -21.87 -27.35
N PRO A 17 25.44 -20.97 -27.94
CA PRO A 17 26.23 -21.33 -29.12
C PRO A 17 27.22 -22.46 -28.87
N ASP A 18 27.96 -22.44 -27.75
CA ASP A 18 28.92 -23.49 -27.42
C ASP A 18 28.19 -24.81 -27.09
N LEU A 19 27.05 -24.77 -26.39
CA LEU A 19 26.19 -25.93 -26.14
C LEU A 19 25.67 -26.55 -27.45
N LYS A 20 25.26 -25.72 -28.42
CA LYS A 20 24.83 -26.15 -29.74
C LYS A 20 25.94 -26.94 -30.45
N ALA A 21 27.17 -26.40 -30.43
CA ALA A 21 28.32 -27.06 -31.03
C ALA A 21 28.60 -28.43 -30.40
N VAL A 22 28.62 -28.50 -29.06
CA VAL A 22 28.78 -29.78 -28.33
C VAL A 22 27.65 -30.76 -28.63
N LEU A 23 26.39 -30.26 -28.75
CA LEU A 23 25.25 -31.10 -29.07
C LEU A 23 25.33 -31.68 -30.50
N GLU A 24 25.81 -30.91 -31.46
CA GLU A 24 26.07 -31.38 -32.83
C GLU A 24 27.21 -32.40 -32.91
N ASP A 25 28.29 -32.16 -32.17
CA ASP A 25 29.41 -33.09 -32.06
C ASP A 25 28.98 -34.43 -31.46
N CYS A 26 28.34 -34.42 -30.29
CA CYS A 26 27.86 -35.62 -29.61
C CYS A 26 26.84 -36.41 -30.45
N SER A 27 26.06 -35.73 -31.33
CA SER A 27 25.07 -36.38 -32.18
C SER A 27 25.58 -36.75 -33.56
N GLY A 28 26.87 -36.53 -33.84
CA GLY A 28 27.46 -36.75 -35.18
C GLY A 28 26.75 -35.94 -36.27
N GLY A 29 26.34 -34.72 -35.98
CA GLY A 29 25.59 -33.83 -36.85
C GLY A 29 24.07 -34.09 -36.95
N ARG A 30 23.58 -35.17 -36.32
CA ARG A 30 22.14 -35.55 -36.30
C ARG A 30 21.43 -35.01 -35.05
N SER A 31 21.34 -33.69 -34.92
CA SER A 31 20.80 -33.02 -33.72
C SER A 31 19.41 -33.54 -33.27
N GLY A 32 18.58 -33.99 -34.23
CA GLY A 32 17.23 -34.52 -33.96
C GLY A 32 17.20 -35.83 -33.14
N SER A 33 18.34 -36.56 -33.05
CA SER A 33 18.44 -37.74 -32.20
C SER A 33 18.75 -37.42 -30.73
N ALA A 34 19.26 -36.23 -30.46
CA ALA A 34 19.67 -35.84 -29.11
C ALA A 34 18.50 -35.42 -28.21
N LEU A 35 18.66 -35.64 -26.92
CA LEU A 35 17.80 -35.19 -25.86
C LEU A 35 18.52 -34.14 -25.00
N LEU A 36 17.92 -32.98 -24.84
CA LEU A 36 18.41 -31.90 -23.99
C LEU A 36 17.48 -31.71 -22.80
N ILE A 37 18.02 -31.79 -21.59
CA ILE A 37 17.28 -31.53 -20.34
C ILE A 37 17.73 -30.18 -19.78
N VAL A 38 16.76 -29.25 -19.57
CA VAL A 38 16.99 -27.88 -19.12
C VAL A 38 16.07 -27.53 -17.94
N PRO A 39 16.42 -26.54 -17.11
CA PRO A 39 15.58 -26.17 -15.98
C PRO A 39 14.24 -25.51 -16.39
N HIS A 40 14.19 -24.84 -17.56
CA HIS A 40 12.99 -24.19 -18.08
C HIS A 40 13.08 -23.98 -19.60
N ASN A 41 11.94 -23.70 -20.25
CA ASN A 41 11.82 -23.66 -21.73
C ASN A 41 12.45 -22.46 -22.43
N ARG A 42 12.83 -21.39 -21.72
CA ARG A 42 13.31 -20.16 -22.35
C ARG A 42 14.61 -20.34 -23.16
N PRO A 43 15.65 -21.02 -22.65
CA PRO A 43 16.87 -21.26 -23.42
C PRO A 43 16.60 -21.97 -24.75
N TRP A 44 15.57 -22.80 -24.79
CA TRP A 44 15.17 -23.51 -26.02
C TRP A 44 14.74 -22.53 -27.12
N ARG A 45 13.99 -21.47 -26.81
CA ARG A 45 13.59 -20.46 -27.78
C ARG A 45 14.82 -19.77 -28.42
N TYR A 46 15.80 -19.39 -27.61
CA TYR A 46 17.07 -18.83 -28.12
C TYR A 46 17.87 -19.84 -28.93
N LEU A 47 17.89 -21.11 -28.54
CA LEU A 47 18.53 -22.15 -29.28
C LEU A 47 17.84 -22.37 -30.64
N LEU A 48 16.52 -22.36 -30.71
CA LEU A 48 15.75 -22.35 -31.95
C LEU A 48 16.14 -21.19 -32.89
N GLN A 49 16.29 -19.99 -32.34
CA GLN A 49 16.73 -18.84 -33.13
C GLN A 49 18.15 -19.03 -33.69
N LEU A 50 19.07 -19.67 -32.93
CA LEU A 50 20.40 -20.01 -33.43
C LEU A 50 20.34 -21.01 -34.57
N TYR A 51 19.50 -22.04 -34.48
CA TYR A 51 19.29 -22.99 -35.59
C TYR A 51 18.65 -22.34 -36.82
N ALA A 52 17.67 -21.47 -36.62
CA ALA A 52 16.98 -20.76 -37.69
C ALA A 52 17.92 -19.84 -38.52
N LYS A 53 18.89 -19.20 -37.85
CA LYS A 53 19.90 -18.35 -38.54
C LYS A 53 20.72 -19.09 -39.55
N GLU A 54 20.92 -20.40 -39.40
CA GLU A 54 21.71 -21.20 -40.34
C GLU A 54 20.98 -21.54 -41.65
N ARG A 55 19.65 -21.36 -41.72
CA ARG A 55 18.79 -21.59 -42.89
C ARG A 55 18.98 -23.00 -43.51
N LYS A 56 19.35 -24.01 -42.69
CA LYS A 56 19.52 -25.39 -43.16
C LYS A 56 18.38 -26.26 -42.62
N PRO A 57 17.69 -27.06 -43.46
CA PRO A 57 16.69 -28.00 -42.98
C PRO A 57 17.33 -29.09 -42.14
N ARG A 58 16.84 -29.20 -40.88
CA ARG A 58 17.33 -30.27 -39.96
C ARG A 58 16.25 -30.61 -38.92
N LEU A 59 16.34 -31.82 -38.38
CA LEU A 59 15.56 -32.18 -37.19
C LEU A 59 16.19 -31.56 -35.96
N LEU A 60 15.36 -30.95 -35.13
CA LEU A 60 15.80 -30.29 -33.90
C LEU A 60 15.87 -31.31 -32.75
N PRO A 61 16.74 -31.13 -31.74
CA PRO A 61 16.80 -31.97 -30.55
C PRO A 61 15.46 -31.91 -29.78
N LYS A 62 15.13 -33.04 -29.13
CA LYS A 62 14.04 -33.06 -28.17
C LYS A 62 14.50 -32.36 -26.91
N VAL A 63 13.67 -31.43 -26.42
CA VAL A 63 13.96 -30.71 -25.18
C VAL A 63 12.90 -31.04 -24.14
N LEU A 64 13.36 -31.35 -22.94
CA LEU A 64 12.50 -31.57 -21.77
C LEU A 64 12.91 -30.60 -20.66
N THR A 65 11.92 -30.04 -19.98
CA THR A 65 12.17 -29.41 -18.68
C THR A 65 12.37 -30.51 -17.62
N LEU A 66 12.89 -30.12 -16.45
CA LEU A 66 12.97 -31.02 -15.32
C LEU A 66 11.59 -31.59 -14.93
N ALA A 67 10.54 -30.76 -14.92
CA ALA A 67 9.20 -31.23 -14.63
C ALA A 67 8.69 -32.24 -15.66
N ASP A 68 8.98 -32.03 -16.95
CA ASP A 68 8.62 -32.98 -18.00
C ASP A 68 9.41 -34.28 -17.88
N MET A 69 10.68 -34.20 -17.51
CA MET A 69 11.51 -35.39 -17.23
C MET A 69 10.91 -36.24 -16.09
N VAL A 70 10.49 -35.59 -14.98
CA VAL A 70 9.84 -36.27 -13.86
C VAL A 70 8.52 -36.93 -14.31
N LYS A 71 7.69 -36.23 -15.09
CA LYS A 71 6.45 -36.80 -15.67
C LYS A 71 6.74 -38.05 -16.53
N VAL A 72 7.77 -37.98 -17.41
CA VAL A 72 8.19 -39.12 -18.21
C VAL A 72 8.65 -40.28 -17.32
N TRP A 73 9.35 -39.99 -16.23
CA TRP A 73 9.78 -41.03 -15.28
C TRP A 73 8.58 -41.67 -14.58
N ARG A 74 7.64 -40.87 -14.11
CA ARG A 74 6.42 -41.37 -13.45
C ARG A 74 5.52 -42.16 -14.39
N ALA A 75 5.34 -41.71 -15.63
CA ALA A 75 4.54 -42.42 -16.65
C ALA A 75 5.13 -43.77 -17.03
N GLY A 76 6.45 -43.94 -16.94
CA GLY A 76 7.12 -45.22 -17.15
C GLY A 76 7.04 -46.22 -15.97
N THR A 77 6.48 -45.79 -14.84
CA THR A 77 6.50 -46.55 -13.57
C THR A 77 5.13 -46.69 -12.90
N SER A 78 4.08 -46.04 -13.44
CA SER A 78 2.71 -46.11 -12.90
C SER A 78 1.71 -46.33 -14.03
N ASP A 79 0.94 -47.39 -13.94
CA ASP A 79 -0.12 -47.72 -14.91
C ASP A 79 -1.45 -47.03 -14.63
N VAL A 80 -1.57 -46.25 -13.54
CA VAL A 80 -2.80 -45.60 -13.11
C VAL A 80 -2.66 -44.07 -13.19
N PRO A 81 -3.60 -43.36 -13.84
CA PRO A 81 -3.59 -41.93 -13.80
C PRO A 81 -3.85 -41.42 -12.37
N LEU A 82 -3.02 -40.48 -11.92
CA LEU A 82 -3.12 -39.85 -10.60
C LEU A 82 -3.67 -38.44 -10.74
N HIS A 83 -4.53 -38.07 -9.80
CA HIS A 83 -5.02 -36.70 -9.69
C HIS A 83 -4.01 -35.83 -8.93
N THR A 84 -3.66 -34.66 -9.50
CA THR A 84 -2.76 -33.74 -8.83
C THR A 84 -3.56 -32.89 -7.85
N ALA A 85 -3.33 -33.07 -6.56
CA ALA A 85 -4.00 -32.31 -5.50
C ALA A 85 -3.62 -30.82 -5.56
N ASN A 86 -4.60 -29.94 -5.61
CA ASN A 86 -4.37 -28.51 -5.52
C ASN A 86 -4.00 -28.09 -4.07
N MET A 87 -3.73 -26.79 -3.87
CA MET A 87 -3.32 -26.28 -2.56
C MET A 87 -4.37 -26.52 -1.46
N LEU A 88 -5.64 -26.28 -1.75
CA LEU A 88 -6.74 -26.43 -0.78
C LEU A 88 -7.01 -27.90 -0.47
N ASP A 89 -6.94 -28.76 -1.48
CA ASP A 89 -7.07 -30.23 -1.31
C ASP A 89 -6.01 -30.80 -0.37
N ARG A 90 -4.76 -30.34 -0.51
CA ARG A 90 -3.66 -30.73 0.38
C ARG A 90 -3.93 -30.32 1.83
N VAL A 91 -4.46 -29.09 2.04
CA VAL A 91 -4.83 -28.63 3.38
C VAL A 91 -5.98 -29.43 3.97
N ALA A 92 -7.00 -29.72 3.17
CA ALA A 92 -8.14 -30.54 3.60
C ALA A 92 -7.68 -31.95 4.04
N LEU A 93 -6.82 -32.55 3.24
CA LEU A 93 -6.26 -33.85 3.55
C LEU A 93 -5.43 -33.83 4.83
N LEU A 94 -4.56 -32.82 4.97
CA LEU A 94 -3.75 -32.62 6.19
C LEU A 94 -4.62 -32.40 7.43
N HIS A 95 -5.69 -31.62 7.33
CA HIS A 95 -6.62 -31.44 8.44
C HIS A 95 -7.20 -32.77 8.92
N GLY A 96 -7.70 -33.60 7.99
CA GLY A 96 -8.20 -34.94 8.34
C GLY A 96 -7.13 -35.82 8.98
N CYS A 97 -5.90 -35.82 8.44
CA CYS A 97 -4.79 -36.56 9.01
C CYS A 97 -4.43 -36.11 10.44
N VAL A 98 -4.38 -34.79 10.66
CA VAL A 98 -4.07 -34.22 11.98
C VAL A 98 -5.16 -34.52 12.98
N GLN A 99 -6.45 -34.38 12.61
CA GLN A 99 -7.57 -34.72 13.51
C GLN A 99 -7.52 -36.18 13.94
N ASN A 100 -7.28 -37.11 13.01
CA ASN A 100 -7.17 -38.55 13.37
C ASN A 100 -5.97 -38.82 14.30
N LEU A 101 -4.86 -38.13 14.13
CA LEU A 101 -3.69 -38.29 15.00
C LEU A 101 -3.87 -37.68 16.39
N THR A 102 -4.77 -36.70 16.57
CA THR A 102 -5.04 -36.10 17.88
C THR A 102 -5.72 -37.04 18.85
N GLU A 103 -6.34 -38.12 18.37
CA GLU A 103 -6.94 -39.18 19.21
C GLU A 103 -5.88 -39.95 19.97
N ASP A 104 -4.69 -40.16 19.37
CA ASP A 104 -3.64 -41.02 19.92
C ASP A 104 -2.42 -40.21 20.45
N ASP A 105 -2.34 -38.88 20.22
CA ASP A 105 -1.18 -38.04 20.52
C ASP A 105 -1.57 -36.84 21.38
N ALA A 106 -1.22 -36.88 22.68
CA ALA A 106 -1.51 -35.81 23.62
C ALA A 106 -0.91 -34.45 23.24
N ALA A 107 0.27 -34.41 22.59
CA ALA A 107 0.92 -33.16 22.17
C ALA A 107 0.22 -32.54 20.96
N LEU A 108 -0.21 -33.34 19.99
CA LEU A 108 -1.00 -32.90 18.85
C LEU A 108 -2.41 -32.54 19.30
N SER A 109 -3.02 -33.33 20.20
CA SER A 109 -4.33 -33.08 20.79
C SER A 109 -4.40 -31.71 21.49
N ALA A 110 -3.42 -31.39 22.32
CA ALA A 110 -3.35 -30.09 23.02
C ALA A 110 -3.35 -28.89 22.07
N ARG A 111 -2.86 -29.07 20.85
CA ARG A 111 -2.68 -27.97 19.89
C ARG A 111 -3.76 -27.91 18.80
N PHE A 112 -4.23 -29.06 18.33
CA PHE A 112 -5.07 -29.17 17.13
C PHE A 112 -6.45 -29.79 17.34
N ALA A 113 -6.72 -30.47 18.48
CA ALA A 113 -7.98 -31.22 18.70
C ALA A 113 -9.27 -30.41 18.58
N ARG A 114 -9.17 -29.07 18.73
CA ARG A 114 -10.31 -28.15 18.64
C ARG A 114 -10.23 -27.18 17.46
N MET A 115 -9.30 -27.39 16.54
CA MET A 115 -9.18 -26.53 15.36
C MET A 115 -10.13 -27.02 14.27
N ASP A 116 -11.13 -26.22 13.96
CA ASP A 116 -11.89 -26.38 12.73
C ASP A 116 -11.02 -26.10 11.50
N MET A 117 -11.55 -26.34 10.31
CA MET A 117 -10.84 -26.12 9.06
C MET A 117 -10.38 -24.67 8.89
N ALA A 118 -11.16 -23.71 9.36
CA ALA A 118 -10.88 -22.29 9.23
C ALA A 118 -9.64 -21.87 10.05
N LEU A 119 -9.56 -22.33 11.29
CA LEU A 119 -8.42 -22.09 12.18
C LEU A 119 -7.17 -22.87 11.74
N PHE A 120 -7.37 -24.05 11.17
CA PHE A 120 -6.29 -24.91 10.70
C PHE A 120 -5.65 -24.42 9.40
N LEU A 121 -6.38 -23.70 8.55
CA LEU A 121 -5.95 -23.31 7.21
C LEU A 121 -4.54 -22.70 7.15
N PRO A 122 -4.17 -21.67 7.97
CA PRO A 122 -2.82 -21.09 7.93
C PRO A 122 -1.73 -22.11 8.28
N TRP A 123 -2.00 -23.01 9.20
CA TRP A 123 -1.08 -24.11 9.57
C TRP A 123 -0.99 -25.15 8.47
N GLY A 124 -2.14 -25.54 7.92
CA GLY A 124 -2.23 -26.51 6.83
C GLY A 124 -1.44 -26.09 5.60
N LEU A 125 -1.52 -24.84 5.21
CA LEU A 125 -0.76 -24.28 4.08
C LEU A 125 0.76 -24.38 4.30
N ARG A 126 1.23 -24.02 5.49
CA ARG A 126 2.66 -24.11 5.85
C ARG A 126 3.13 -25.55 5.94
N LEU A 127 2.34 -26.42 6.54
CA LEU A 127 2.65 -27.85 6.61
C LEU A 127 2.69 -28.48 5.22
N ALA A 128 1.74 -28.17 4.35
CA ALA A 128 1.73 -28.64 2.97
C ALA A 128 3.00 -28.21 2.22
N ALA A 129 3.38 -26.93 2.32
CA ALA A 129 4.58 -26.41 1.69
C ALA A 129 5.86 -27.07 2.23
N LEU A 130 5.96 -27.28 3.55
CA LEU A 130 7.10 -27.92 4.17
C LEU A 130 7.22 -29.40 3.76
N LEU A 131 6.11 -30.13 3.73
CA LEU A 131 6.10 -31.55 3.29
C LEU A 131 6.47 -31.67 1.81
N GLU A 132 6.02 -30.77 0.95
CA GLU A 132 6.43 -30.69 -0.45
C GLU A 132 7.94 -30.47 -0.61
N GLU A 133 8.49 -29.55 0.19
CA GLU A 133 9.93 -29.28 0.19
C GLU A 133 10.73 -30.51 0.66
N MET A 134 10.30 -31.17 1.73
CA MET A 134 10.93 -32.40 2.25
C MET A 134 10.90 -33.51 1.21
N LEU A 135 9.77 -33.73 0.56
CA LEU A 135 9.66 -34.74 -0.52
C LEU A 135 10.59 -34.38 -1.70
N GLY A 136 10.64 -33.12 -2.11
CA GLY A 136 11.56 -32.62 -3.14
C GLY A 136 13.03 -32.79 -2.77
N GLN A 137 13.38 -32.78 -1.47
CA GLN A 137 14.75 -33.13 -1.01
C GLN A 137 14.98 -34.62 -0.81
N GLY A 138 13.96 -35.44 -1.04
CA GLY A 138 14.08 -36.92 -0.91
C GLY A 138 14.09 -37.38 0.55
N LEU A 139 13.63 -36.54 1.48
CA LEU A 139 13.57 -36.90 2.89
C LEU A 139 12.35 -37.77 3.17
N GLU A 140 12.57 -38.90 3.77
CA GLU A 140 11.50 -39.73 4.32
C GLU A 140 11.11 -39.28 5.73
N THR A 141 9.89 -39.56 6.11
CA THR A 141 9.42 -39.30 7.49
C THR A 141 10.18 -40.15 8.53
N ALA A 142 10.79 -41.25 8.13
CA ALA A 142 11.65 -42.06 8.99
C ALA A 142 12.99 -41.36 9.30
N ASP A 143 13.48 -40.52 8.39
CA ASP A 143 14.75 -39.81 8.56
C ASP A 143 14.66 -38.75 9.68
N LEU A 144 13.45 -38.28 9.98
CA LEU A 144 13.20 -37.31 11.07
C LEU A 144 13.44 -37.93 12.45
N ALA A 145 13.11 -39.22 12.63
CA ALA A 145 13.36 -39.95 13.87
C ALA A 145 14.88 -40.15 14.15
N TYR A 146 15.69 -40.29 13.10
CA TYR A 146 17.14 -40.39 13.22
C TYR A 146 17.74 -39.11 13.84
N VAL A 147 17.24 -37.98 13.48
CA VAL A 147 17.72 -36.66 13.92
C VAL A 147 17.21 -36.28 15.31
N GLU A 148 16.14 -36.91 15.81
CA GLU A 148 15.56 -36.60 17.13
C GLU A 148 16.58 -36.68 18.28
N ASN A 149 17.58 -37.56 18.18
CA ASN A 149 18.64 -37.74 19.17
C ASN A 149 19.73 -36.66 19.12
N GLU A 150 19.82 -35.90 18.04
CA GLU A 150 20.83 -34.88 17.81
C GLU A 150 20.38 -33.46 18.12
N VAL A 151 19.10 -33.28 18.50
CA VAL A 151 18.48 -31.97 18.71
C VAL A 151 17.88 -31.86 20.11
N ALA A 152 17.58 -30.63 20.55
CA ALA A 152 16.95 -30.37 21.84
C ALA A 152 15.53 -30.96 21.91
N ALA A 153 15.08 -31.38 23.07
CA ALA A 153 13.80 -32.07 23.28
C ALA A 153 12.57 -31.38 22.63
N PRO A 154 12.38 -30.05 22.67
CA PRO A 154 11.27 -29.43 21.96
C PRO A 154 11.34 -29.58 20.43
N ALA A 155 12.54 -29.55 19.87
CA ALA A 155 12.76 -29.75 18.42
C ALA A 155 12.55 -31.22 18.05
N ALA A 156 13.00 -32.16 18.88
CA ALA A 156 12.72 -33.59 18.70
C ALA A 156 11.22 -33.88 18.70
N ALA A 157 10.48 -33.30 19.64
CA ALA A 157 9.01 -33.45 19.69
C ALA A 157 8.34 -32.88 18.42
N LEU A 158 8.80 -31.74 17.92
CA LEU A 158 8.33 -31.16 16.66
C LEU A 158 8.61 -32.06 15.45
N LEU A 159 9.83 -32.57 15.33
CA LEU A 159 10.23 -33.46 14.24
C LEU A 159 9.44 -34.77 14.29
N GLY A 160 9.25 -35.35 15.49
CA GLY A 160 8.42 -36.53 15.68
C GLY A 160 6.97 -36.32 15.25
N ALA A 161 6.40 -35.16 15.59
CA ALA A 161 5.04 -34.79 15.16
C ALA A 161 4.96 -34.63 13.62
N LEU A 162 5.92 -33.91 13.01
CA LEU A 162 6.02 -33.77 11.56
C LEU A 162 6.17 -35.13 10.86
N GLY A 163 6.97 -36.02 11.41
CA GLY A 163 7.14 -37.39 10.89
C GLY A 163 5.83 -38.18 10.90
N ARG A 164 5.04 -38.10 11.97
CA ARG A 164 3.73 -38.78 12.07
C ARG A 164 2.73 -38.17 11.09
N ILE A 165 2.62 -36.84 11.04
CA ILE A 165 1.75 -36.14 10.10
C ILE A 165 2.13 -36.48 8.66
N GLY A 166 3.40 -36.45 8.33
CA GLY A 166 3.90 -36.76 6.97
C GLY A 166 3.57 -38.20 6.53
N ARG A 167 3.73 -39.20 7.43
CA ARG A 167 3.33 -40.58 7.13
C ARG A 167 1.83 -40.72 6.88
N ALA A 168 1.01 -40.12 7.74
CA ALA A 168 -0.45 -40.12 7.59
C ALA A 168 -0.88 -39.45 6.28
N TYR A 169 -0.25 -38.32 5.95
CA TYR A 169 -0.50 -37.57 4.73
C TYR A 169 -0.15 -38.37 3.46
N LEU A 170 1.00 -39.02 3.42
CA LEU A 170 1.41 -39.87 2.29
C LEU A 170 0.49 -41.09 2.12
N ALA A 171 0.06 -41.70 3.23
CA ALA A 171 -0.91 -42.80 3.20
C ALA A 171 -2.25 -42.33 2.62
N ALA A 172 -2.75 -41.19 3.07
CA ALA A 172 -4.00 -40.60 2.61
C ALA A 172 -3.95 -40.15 1.13
N LEU A 173 -2.84 -39.62 0.65
CA LEU A 173 -2.63 -39.32 -0.78
C LEU A 173 -2.72 -40.60 -1.62
N ASN A 174 -2.04 -41.67 -1.18
CA ASN A 174 -2.03 -42.94 -1.88
C ASN A 174 -3.39 -43.62 -1.92
N GLU A 175 -4.15 -43.60 -0.79
CA GLU A 175 -5.51 -44.14 -0.70
C GLU A 175 -6.46 -43.47 -1.70
N ARG A 176 -6.34 -42.13 -1.82
CA ARG A 176 -7.16 -41.34 -2.76
C ARG A 176 -6.66 -41.34 -4.19
N ARG A 177 -5.53 -41.96 -4.45
CA ARG A 177 -4.82 -41.89 -5.75
C ARG A 177 -4.49 -40.48 -6.15
N TRP A 178 -4.13 -39.65 -5.19
CA TRP A 178 -3.70 -38.29 -5.39
C TRP A 178 -2.17 -38.22 -5.40
N THR A 179 -1.67 -37.26 -6.15
CA THR A 179 -0.24 -36.94 -6.18
C THR A 179 0.00 -35.44 -6.01
N THR A 180 1.24 -35.09 -5.74
CA THR A 180 1.73 -33.72 -5.68
C THR A 180 3.05 -33.62 -6.43
N PRO A 181 3.50 -32.43 -6.88
CA PRO A 181 4.77 -32.27 -7.56
C PRO A 181 5.96 -32.83 -6.75
N GLY A 182 5.99 -32.59 -5.43
CA GLY A 182 7.02 -33.13 -4.54
C GLY A 182 6.99 -34.66 -4.43
N LEU A 183 5.77 -35.22 -4.32
CA LEU A 183 5.59 -36.68 -4.28
C LEU A 183 6.01 -37.33 -5.61
N ASP A 184 5.69 -36.74 -6.75
CA ASP A 184 6.11 -37.23 -8.06
C ASP A 184 7.64 -37.26 -8.18
N GLN A 185 8.32 -36.18 -7.76
CA GLN A 185 9.78 -36.14 -7.74
C GLN A 185 10.36 -37.19 -6.79
N TYR A 186 9.78 -37.31 -5.58
CA TYR A 186 10.21 -38.32 -4.61
C TYR A 186 10.07 -39.75 -5.15
N MET A 187 8.92 -40.12 -5.68
CA MET A 187 8.64 -41.44 -6.22
C MET A 187 9.50 -41.77 -7.45
N ALA A 188 9.70 -40.78 -8.33
CA ALA A 188 10.63 -40.91 -9.44
C ALA A 188 12.09 -41.21 -8.95
N SER A 189 12.53 -40.49 -7.90
CA SER A 189 13.86 -40.66 -7.33
C SER A 189 14.06 -42.05 -6.69
N ARG A 190 13.03 -42.61 -6.07
CA ARG A 190 13.04 -43.98 -5.52
C ARG A 190 13.22 -45.07 -6.61
N GLN A 191 12.81 -44.76 -7.82
CA GLN A 191 12.88 -45.63 -8.98
C GLN A 191 13.99 -45.21 -9.97
N ALA A 192 14.95 -44.41 -9.51
CA ALA A 192 16.00 -43.83 -10.35
C ALA A 192 16.90 -44.90 -11.06
N SER A 193 16.94 -46.13 -10.55
CA SER A 193 17.63 -47.25 -11.20
C SER A 193 16.93 -47.72 -12.49
N HIS A 194 15.64 -47.47 -12.64
CA HIS A 194 14.81 -47.80 -13.80
C HIS A 194 14.64 -46.56 -14.69
N ILE A 195 15.60 -46.34 -15.58
CA ILE A 195 15.54 -45.18 -16.49
C ILE A 195 14.54 -45.50 -17.61
N PRO A 196 13.48 -44.67 -17.80
CA PRO A 196 12.54 -44.86 -18.90
C PRO A 196 13.22 -44.85 -20.26
N PRO A 197 12.76 -45.66 -21.26
CA PRO A 197 13.41 -45.82 -22.57
C PRO A 197 13.69 -44.50 -23.30
N LEU A 198 12.81 -43.50 -23.09
CA LEU A 198 12.98 -42.19 -23.68
C LEU A 198 14.17 -41.40 -23.14
N LEU A 199 14.56 -41.66 -21.89
CA LEU A 199 15.61 -40.93 -21.16
C LEU A 199 16.97 -41.73 -21.16
N VAL A 200 16.99 -42.93 -21.66
CA VAL A 200 18.24 -43.78 -21.69
C VAL A 200 19.25 -43.16 -22.65
N PRO A 201 20.46 -42.78 -22.16
CA PRO A 201 21.53 -42.29 -23.01
C PRO A 201 22.12 -43.42 -23.88
N GLY A 202 22.51 -43.07 -25.11
CA GLY A 202 23.18 -44.03 -26.02
C GLY A 202 23.96 -43.31 -27.11
N ALA A 203 24.79 -44.03 -27.85
CA ALA A 203 25.59 -43.45 -28.93
C ALA A 203 24.71 -42.79 -30.03
N GLU A 204 23.56 -43.41 -30.32
CA GLU A 204 22.60 -42.83 -31.28
C GLU A 204 21.66 -41.79 -30.70
N ARG A 205 21.54 -41.72 -29.37
CA ARG A 205 20.70 -40.76 -28.63
C ARG A 205 21.52 -40.18 -27.46
N PRO A 206 22.39 -39.20 -27.73
CA PRO A 206 23.07 -38.51 -26.64
C PRO A 206 22.06 -37.72 -25.79
N VAL A 207 22.24 -37.76 -24.45
CA VAL A 207 21.45 -37.02 -23.48
C VAL A 207 22.35 -35.96 -22.83
N LEU A 208 21.98 -34.69 -22.93
CA LEU A 208 22.70 -33.59 -22.33
C LEU A 208 21.82 -32.94 -21.25
N VAL A 209 22.42 -32.68 -20.09
CA VAL A 209 21.77 -32.00 -18.97
C VAL A 209 22.47 -30.66 -18.80
N ALA A 210 21.77 -29.56 -18.97
CA ALA A 210 22.38 -28.22 -19.06
C ALA A 210 21.65 -27.17 -18.24
N GLY A 211 22.43 -26.26 -17.61
CA GLY A 211 21.90 -25.04 -17.01
C GLY A 211 21.43 -25.14 -15.56
N PHE A 212 21.74 -26.24 -14.90
CA PHE A 212 21.46 -26.40 -13.48
C PHE A 212 22.60 -25.79 -12.64
N SER A 213 22.23 -24.93 -11.67
CA SER A 213 23.19 -24.32 -10.75
C SER A 213 23.16 -24.95 -9.35
N VAL A 214 22.02 -25.53 -8.98
CA VAL A 214 21.78 -26.20 -7.70
C VAL A 214 20.81 -27.36 -7.96
N LEU A 215 20.90 -28.42 -7.21
CA LEU A 215 20.01 -29.59 -7.30
C LEU A 215 19.33 -29.82 -5.96
N SER A 216 18.03 -30.14 -5.98
CA SER A 216 17.37 -30.76 -4.84
C SER A 216 17.88 -32.18 -4.62
N GLY A 217 17.56 -32.80 -3.50
CA GLY A 217 18.02 -34.20 -3.24
C GLY A 217 17.45 -35.18 -4.25
N THR A 218 16.20 -35.08 -4.64
CA THR A 218 15.60 -35.98 -5.67
C THR A 218 16.18 -35.73 -7.05
N GLU A 219 16.43 -34.45 -7.42
CA GLU A 219 17.10 -34.11 -8.68
C GLU A 219 18.52 -34.68 -8.75
N ASP A 220 19.25 -34.59 -7.64
CA ASP A 220 20.59 -35.18 -7.53
C ASP A 220 20.57 -36.69 -7.84
N VAL A 221 19.63 -37.40 -7.26
CA VAL A 221 19.48 -38.87 -7.48
C VAL A 221 19.14 -39.18 -8.94
N LEU A 222 18.15 -38.48 -9.52
CA LEU A 222 17.71 -38.72 -10.90
C LEU A 222 18.81 -38.38 -11.91
N LEU A 223 19.40 -37.20 -11.82
CA LEU A 223 20.43 -36.74 -12.76
C LEU A 223 21.73 -37.55 -12.61
N ARG A 224 22.05 -37.99 -11.39
CA ARG A 224 23.19 -38.90 -11.16
C ARG A 224 22.98 -40.26 -11.80
N SER A 225 21.73 -40.74 -11.80
CA SER A 225 21.39 -41.99 -12.51
C SER A 225 21.59 -41.86 -14.02
N LEU A 226 21.11 -40.78 -14.64
CA LEU A 226 21.32 -40.46 -16.05
C LEU A 226 22.81 -40.32 -16.38
N TRP A 227 23.57 -39.62 -15.55
CA TRP A 227 25.01 -39.44 -15.72
C TRP A 227 25.77 -40.78 -15.68
N ARG A 228 25.42 -41.64 -14.74
CA ARG A 228 26.00 -42.99 -14.66
C ARG A 228 25.66 -43.86 -15.87
N ALA A 229 24.51 -43.64 -16.47
CA ALA A 229 24.08 -44.29 -17.70
C ALA A 229 24.73 -43.68 -18.96
N GLY A 230 25.50 -42.59 -18.85
CA GLY A 230 26.26 -42.00 -19.95
C GLY A 230 25.78 -40.61 -20.41
N ALA A 231 24.86 -39.97 -19.70
CA ALA A 231 24.46 -38.56 -20.01
C ALA A 231 25.62 -37.59 -19.74
N HIS A 232 25.67 -36.53 -20.54
CA HIS A 232 26.64 -35.44 -20.37
C HIS A 232 26.08 -34.33 -19.48
N ILE A 233 26.82 -33.97 -18.44
CA ILE A 233 26.47 -32.83 -17.59
C ILE A 233 27.22 -31.58 -18.07
N CYS A 234 26.51 -30.55 -18.44
CA CYS A 234 27.01 -29.29 -18.98
C CYS A 234 26.83 -28.16 -17.96
N LEU A 235 27.91 -27.66 -17.37
CA LEU A 235 27.90 -26.59 -16.35
C LEU A 235 28.40 -25.29 -16.96
N HIS A 236 27.61 -24.23 -16.85
CA HIS A 236 28.02 -22.87 -17.17
C HIS A 236 28.55 -22.19 -15.90
N THR A 237 29.87 -22.11 -15.77
CA THR A 237 30.54 -21.84 -14.52
C THR A 237 31.97 -21.32 -14.71
N ASP A 238 32.69 -21.09 -13.61
CA ASP A 238 34.09 -20.73 -13.65
C ASP A 238 34.95 -21.84 -14.30
N PRO A 239 35.74 -21.53 -15.35
CA PRO A 239 36.61 -22.49 -15.99
C PRO A 239 37.68 -23.10 -15.05
N ALA A 240 38.04 -22.43 -13.96
CA ALA A 240 38.95 -22.94 -12.94
C ALA A 240 38.50 -24.28 -12.34
N LEU A 241 37.19 -24.61 -12.37
CA LEU A 241 36.67 -25.92 -11.95
C LEU A 241 37.18 -27.11 -12.78
N ALA A 242 37.64 -26.87 -14.02
CA ALA A 242 38.27 -27.90 -14.87
C ALA A 242 39.79 -27.87 -14.77
N GLY A 243 40.40 -26.99 -14.02
CA GLY A 243 41.81 -26.79 -13.82
C GLY A 243 42.28 -27.07 -12.40
N ASN A 244 43.50 -26.63 -12.11
CA ASN A 244 44.12 -26.75 -10.79
C ASN A 244 44.03 -25.45 -9.94
N GLU A 245 43.46 -24.40 -10.51
CA GLU A 245 43.30 -23.13 -9.81
C GLU A 245 42.07 -23.13 -8.90
N PRO A 246 42.09 -22.33 -7.81
CA PRO A 246 40.91 -22.20 -6.96
C PRO A 246 39.75 -21.53 -7.73
N ALA A 247 38.63 -22.21 -7.83
CA ALA A 247 37.46 -21.65 -8.48
C ALA A 247 36.83 -20.54 -7.63
N HIS A 248 36.18 -19.60 -8.31
CA HIS A 248 35.48 -18.50 -7.66
C HIS A 248 34.46 -19.03 -6.65
N TRP A 249 34.35 -18.36 -5.49
CA TRP A 249 33.47 -18.75 -4.38
C TRP A 249 31.99 -18.90 -4.77
N ALA A 250 31.48 -18.10 -5.72
CA ALA A 250 30.13 -18.20 -6.24
C ALA A 250 29.82 -19.54 -6.94
N CYS A 251 30.85 -20.33 -7.31
CA CYS A 251 30.71 -21.63 -7.90
C CYS A 251 30.74 -22.80 -6.88
N ALA A 252 30.65 -22.50 -5.58
CA ALA A 252 30.73 -23.45 -4.50
C ALA A 252 29.75 -24.64 -4.63
N GLU A 253 28.54 -24.41 -5.15
CA GLU A 253 27.54 -25.48 -5.37
C GLU A 253 27.98 -26.43 -6.49
N HIS A 254 28.52 -25.93 -7.60
CA HIS A 254 29.07 -26.77 -8.68
C HIS A 254 30.30 -27.55 -8.20
N ALA A 255 31.20 -26.94 -7.43
CA ALA A 255 32.33 -27.62 -6.83
C ALA A 255 31.88 -28.71 -5.85
N ALA A 256 30.86 -28.48 -5.05
CA ALA A 256 30.25 -29.46 -4.17
C ALA A 256 29.60 -30.62 -4.95
N TRP A 257 28.95 -30.30 -6.07
CA TRP A 257 28.35 -31.30 -6.95
C TRP A 257 29.44 -32.24 -7.54
N LEU A 258 30.52 -31.70 -8.11
CA LEU A 258 31.66 -32.47 -8.62
C LEU A 258 32.23 -33.39 -7.55
N ARG A 259 32.49 -32.89 -6.33
CA ARG A 259 33.00 -33.69 -5.20
C ARG A 259 32.04 -34.80 -4.79
N ARG A 260 30.75 -34.51 -4.64
CA ARG A 260 29.72 -35.47 -4.22
C ARG A 260 29.57 -36.65 -5.20
N TRP A 261 29.71 -36.37 -6.51
CA TRP A 261 29.62 -37.42 -7.52
C TRP A 261 30.96 -38.02 -7.86
N GLN A 262 32.04 -37.51 -7.29
CA GLN A 262 33.43 -37.92 -7.64
C GLN A 262 33.67 -37.80 -9.15
N ALA A 263 33.08 -36.79 -9.76
CA ALA A 263 33.15 -36.58 -11.19
C ALA A 263 34.42 -35.81 -11.56
N ARG A 264 34.99 -36.15 -12.73
CA ARG A 264 36.06 -35.39 -13.36
C ARG A 264 35.41 -34.25 -14.17
N ALA A 265 36.06 -33.10 -14.22
CA ALA A 265 35.66 -32.01 -15.09
C ALA A 265 36.62 -31.91 -16.28
N LYS A 266 36.11 -31.49 -17.42
CA LYS A 266 36.93 -31.11 -18.57
C LYS A 266 36.38 -29.83 -19.21
N PRO A 267 37.22 -28.99 -19.82
CA PRO A 267 36.75 -27.87 -20.61
C PRO A 267 35.86 -28.34 -21.76
N ALA A 268 34.75 -27.65 -22.00
CA ALA A 268 33.92 -27.89 -23.20
C ALA A 268 34.40 -27.14 -24.42
N VAL A 269 35.25 -26.10 -24.22
CA VAL A 269 35.84 -25.24 -25.25
C VAL A 269 37.33 -25.19 -25.04
N GLU A 270 38.10 -25.07 -26.12
CA GLU A 270 39.59 -25.06 -26.05
C GLU A 270 40.09 -23.85 -25.22
N PRO A 271 41.18 -24.04 -24.41
CA PRO A 271 41.71 -22.97 -23.55
C PRO A 271 42.16 -21.70 -24.29
N ALA A 272 42.68 -21.81 -25.49
CA ALA A 272 43.11 -20.68 -26.32
C ALA A 272 41.96 -19.67 -26.61
N ALA A 273 40.72 -20.13 -26.54
CA ALA A 273 39.56 -19.25 -26.69
C ALA A 273 39.23 -18.43 -25.42
N LEU A 274 39.89 -18.70 -24.29
CA LEU A 274 39.69 -18.02 -23.01
C LEU A 274 40.63 -16.84 -22.81
N GLU A 275 41.80 -16.79 -23.47
CA GLU A 275 42.76 -15.69 -23.32
C GLU A 275 42.24 -14.33 -23.80
N ALA A 276 41.18 -14.31 -24.63
CA ALA A 276 40.51 -13.11 -25.13
C ALA A 276 39.28 -12.71 -24.25
N ALA A 277 39.02 -13.33 -23.12
CA ALA A 277 37.88 -13.05 -22.28
C ALA A 277 37.97 -11.64 -21.69
N HIS A 278 37.06 -10.78 -22.12
CA HIS A 278 36.95 -9.38 -21.68
C HIS A 278 36.52 -9.35 -20.21
N LYS A 279 37.17 -8.48 -19.40
CA LYS A 279 36.68 -8.21 -18.05
C LYS A 279 35.56 -7.19 -18.12
N PRO A 280 34.43 -7.38 -17.45
CA PRO A 280 33.32 -6.45 -17.49
C PRO A 280 33.69 -5.07 -16.93
N ARG A 281 33.16 -4.03 -17.54
CA ARG A 281 33.18 -2.67 -16.96
C ARG A 281 32.03 -2.56 -15.97
N LEU A 282 32.35 -2.33 -14.71
CA LEU A 282 31.36 -2.17 -13.65
C LEU A 282 31.09 -0.68 -13.41
N SER A 283 29.81 -0.33 -13.29
CA SER A 283 29.35 1.01 -12.91
C SER A 283 28.28 0.89 -11.82
N PHE A 284 28.36 1.77 -10.84
CA PHE A 284 27.53 1.75 -9.65
C PHE A 284 26.84 3.09 -9.48
N PHE A 285 25.55 3.10 -9.22
CA PHE A 285 24.77 4.33 -9.07
C PHE A 285 23.86 4.28 -7.85
N ALA A 286 24.07 5.21 -6.91
CA ALA A 286 23.23 5.42 -5.73
C ALA A 286 22.15 6.47 -6.01
N GLY A 287 20.90 6.09 -5.97
CA GLY A 287 19.74 6.98 -6.06
C GLY A 287 19.15 7.31 -4.69
N TYR A 288 18.40 8.39 -4.55
CA TYR A 288 17.66 8.71 -3.33
C TYR A 288 16.39 7.88 -3.18
N ASP A 289 15.77 7.57 -4.30
CA ASP A 289 14.50 6.88 -4.38
C ASP A 289 14.42 6.02 -5.66
N CYS A 290 13.27 5.39 -5.86
CA CYS A 290 13.01 4.58 -7.03
C CYS A 290 13.11 5.41 -8.33
N HIS A 291 12.60 6.65 -8.34
CA HIS A 291 12.58 7.48 -9.53
C HIS A 291 13.99 7.88 -9.97
N SER A 292 14.84 8.33 -9.06
CA SER A 292 16.23 8.76 -9.35
C SER A 292 17.08 7.63 -9.93
N GLN A 293 16.94 6.39 -9.42
CA GLN A 293 17.66 5.26 -10.00
C GLN A 293 17.14 4.89 -11.41
N LEU A 294 15.82 4.97 -11.64
CA LEU A 294 15.23 4.69 -12.95
C LEU A 294 15.57 5.76 -13.97
N GLN A 295 15.66 7.01 -13.56
CA GLN A 295 16.13 8.09 -14.42
C GLN A 295 17.59 7.88 -14.85
N ALA A 296 18.46 7.47 -13.92
CA ALA A 296 19.86 7.15 -14.22
C ALA A 296 19.97 5.93 -15.16
N MET A 297 19.14 4.92 -14.97
CA MET A 297 19.02 3.78 -15.89
C MET A 297 18.63 4.25 -17.29
N ARG A 298 17.63 5.11 -17.41
CA ARG A 298 17.20 5.70 -18.68
C ARG A 298 18.31 6.47 -19.35
N ASP A 299 18.99 7.37 -18.60
CA ASP A 299 20.10 8.16 -19.12
C ASP A 299 21.24 7.28 -19.64
N THR A 300 21.49 6.13 -18.97
CA THR A 300 22.47 5.13 -19.40
C THR A 300 22.06 4.50 -20.74
N LEU A 301 20.78 4.16 -20.91
CA LEU A 301 20.24 3.58 -22.15
C LEU A 301 20.22 4.59 -23.31
N GLU A 302 19.99 5.88 -23.05
CA GLU A 302 19.92 6.94 -24.06
C GLU A 302 21.29 7.43 -24.56
N LYS A 303 22.32 7.44 -23.70
CA LYS A 303 23.67 7.86 -24.07
C LYS A 303 24.21 7.10 -25.28
N ASP A 304 23.92 5.83 -25.43
CA ASP A 304 24.50 4.98 -26.46
C ASP A 304 23.80 5.03 -27.82
N THR A 305 22.52 5.40 -27.84
CA THR A 305 21.82 5.60 -29.11
C THR A 305 22.45 6.71 -29.97
N LYS A 306 23.22 7.60 -29.33
CA LYS A 306 23.86 8.73 -29.97
C LYS A 306 25.27 8.43 -30.55
N THR A 307 25.89 7.31 -30.11
CA THR A 307 27.33 7.11 -30.38
C THR A 307 27.70 6.07 -31.45
N ASN A 308 26.94 4.95 -31.59
CA ASN A 308 27.44 3.84 -32.44
C ASN A 308 26.42 3.15 -33.38
N GLY A 309 25.19 3.60 -33.50
CA GLY A 309 24.22 3.03 -34.49
C GLY A 309 23.80 1.55 -34.29
N ARG A 310 24.54 0.75 -33.50
CA ARG A 310 24.21 -0.62 -33.12
C ARG A 310 23.93 -0.66 -31.60
N MET A 311 22.75 -1.13 -31.22
CA MET A 311 22.49 -1.42 -29.82
C MET A 311 23.12 -2.75 -29.41
N PRO A 312 23.91 -2.78 -28.32
CA PRO A 312 24.35 -4.05 -27.72
C PRO A 312 23.13 -4.84 -27.24
N SER A 313 23.26 -6.16 -27.18
CA SER A 313 22.23 -7.01 -26.54
C SER A 313 22.15 -6.65 -25.07
N THR A 314 21.06 -6.01 -24.67
CA THR A 314 20.91 -5.38 -23.35
C THR A 314 19.81 -6.06 -22.54
N ALA A 315 20.13 -6.37 -21.28
CA ALA A 315 19.16 -6.83 -20.29
C ALA A 315 18.99 -5.81 -19.16
N VAL A 316 17.72 -5.50 -18.84
CA VAL A 316 17.34 -4.81 -17.60
C VAL A 316 16.81 -5.85 -16.63
N LEU A 317 17.53 -6.05 -15.53
CA LEU A 317 17.21 -7.03 -14.51
C LEU A 317 16.46 -6.38 -13.37
N LEU A 318 15.31 -6.94 -13.07
CA LEU A 318 14.48 -6.52 -11.95
C LEU A 318 14.70 -7.50 -10.78
N THR A 319 15.10 -6.96 -9.65
CA THR A 319 15.22 -7.72 -8.41
C THR A 319 13.84 -7.97 -7.77
N ASP A 320 12.86 -7.10 -8.08
CA ASP A 320 11.46 -7.23 -7.66
C ASP A 320 10.52 -6.95 -8.85
N SER A 321 9.53 -7.82 -9.04
CA SER A 321 8.48 -7.62 -10.05
C SER A 321 7.64 -6.35 -9.83
N ALA A 322 7.71 -5.76 -8.64
CA ALA A 322 7.10 -4.47 -8.33
C ALA A 322 7.59 -3.34 -9.23
N LEU A 323 8.84 -3.42 -9.65
CA LEU A 323 9.47 -2.39 -10.46
C LEU A 323 9.13 -2.47 -11.95
N LEU A 324 8.42 -3.53 -12.38
CA LEU A 324 8.16 -3.73 -13.80
C LEU A 324 7.48 -2.52 -14.45
N MET A 325 6.34 -2.05 -13.90
CA MET A 325 5.64 -0.91 -14.49
C MET A 325 6.42 0.40 -14.38
N PRO A 326 7.01 0.76 -13.23
CA PRO A 326 7.93 1.90 -13.15
C PRO A 326 9.06 1.86 -14.17
N VAL A 327 9.70 0.69 -14.35
CA VAL A 327 10.78 0.52 -15.35
C VAL A 327 10.26 0.74 -16.76
N LEU A 328 9.15 0.10 -17.13
CA LEU A 328 8.55 0.27 -18.48
C LEU A 328 8.26 1.72 -18.81
N HIS A 329 7.84 2.53 -17.82
CA HIS A 329 7.63 3.98 -18.02
C HIS A 329 8.91 4.79 -18.23
N HIS A 330 10.06 4.28 -17.79
CA HIS A 330 11.35 4.94 -17.93
C HIS A 330 12.16 4.40 -19.11
N LEU A 331 11.72 3.33 -19.77
CA LEU A 331 12.41 2.83 -20.93
C LEU A 331 12.23 3.77 -22.13
N PRO A 332 13.26 3.93 -22.98
CA PRO A 332 13.11 4.63 -24.24
C PRO A 332 12.10 3.90 -25.14
N ASP A 333 11.45 4.65 -26.05
CA ASP A 333 10.46 4.13 -27.00
C ASP A 333 11.14 3.19 -28.02
N LYS A 334 11.25 1.92 -27.66
CA LYS A 334 11.94 0.84 -28.41
C LYS A 334 11.23 -0.47 -28.20
N ASP A 335 11.55 -1.43 -29.07
CA ASP A 335 11.09 -2.82 -28.92
C ASP A 335 11.61 -3.41 -27.59
N VAL A 336 10.71 -3.63 -26.67
CA VAL A 336 10.98 -4.17 -25.34
C VAL A 336 10.33 -5.54 -25.21
N ASN A 337 11.12 -6.53 -24.85
CA ASN A 337 10.63 -7.85 -24.51
C ASN A 337 10.60 -8.02 -22.99
N VAL A 338 9.42 -8.24 -22.43
CA VAL A 338 9.22 -8.52 -21.01
C VAL A 338 9.05 -10.03 -20.82
N SER A 339 9.87 -10.60 -19.97
CA SER A 339 9.86 -12.07 -19.78
C SER A 339 9.63 -12.52 -18.36
N MET A 340 9.18 -11.64 -17.52
CA MET A 340 8.72 -11.98 -16.17
C MET A 340 7.21 -11.88 -16.10
N GLY A 341 6.57 -12.80 -15.35
CA GLY A 341 5.14 -12.72 -15.11
C GLY A 341 4.80 -11.53 -14.20
N TYR A 342 3.80 -10.73 -14.60
CA TYR A 342 3.28 -9.66 -13.75
C TYR A 342 2.36 -10.25 -12.68
N PRO A 343 2.60 -10.01 -11.39
CA PRO A 343 1.73 -10.54 -10.33
C PRO A 343 0.30 -10.05 -10.50
N LEU A 344 -0.66 -10.97 -10.50
CA LEU A 344 -2.09 -10.62 -10.60
C LEU A 344 -2.50 -9.64 -9.50
N THR A 345 -1.92 -9.78 -8.31
CA THR A 345 -2.15 -8.89 -7.15
C THR A 345 -1.84 -7.41 -7.40
N ARG A 346 -1.05 -7.09 -8.42
CA ARG A 346 -0.72 -5.71 -8.80
C ARG A 346 -1.59 -5.16 -9.92
N SER A 347 -2.42 -6.00 -10.53
CA SER A 347 -3.34 -5.57 -11.58
C SER A 347 -4.45 -4.67 -11.04
N PRO A 348 -5.01 -3.78 -11.87
CA PRO A 348 -6.22 -3.03 -11.53
C PRO A 348 -7.39 -3.96 -11.17
N LEU A 349 -7.49 -5.13 -11.81
CA LEU A 349 -8.50 -6.13 -11.50
C LEU A 349 -8.43 -6.57 -10.03
N ASN A 350 -7.24 -6.93 -9.56
CA ASN A 350 -7.08 -7.33 -8.16
C ASN A 350 -7.35 -6.17 -7.18
N ARG A 351 -7.07 -4.92 -7.57
CA ARG A 351 -7.43 -3.75 -6.74
C ARG A 351 -8.93 -3.62 -6.58
N LEU A 352 -9.71 -3.89 -7.64
CA LEU A 352 -11.17 -3.92 -7.55
C LEU A 352 -11.63 -5.05 -6.62
N LEU A 353 -11.12 -6.26 -6.83
CA LEU A 353 -11.49 -7.43 -6.00
C LEU A 353 -11.13 -7.21 -4.53
N ASP A 354 -9.93 -6.74 -4.24
CA ASP A 354 -9.52 -6.45 -2.85
C ASP A 354 -10.37 -5.33 -2.21
N ALA A 355 -10.73 -4.28 -2.97
CA ALA A 355 -11.63 -3.24 -2.50
C ALA A 355 -13.03 -3.82 -2.16
N LEU A 356 -13.54 -4.71 -3.00
CA LEU A 356 -14.82 -5.39 -2.74
C LEU A 356 -14.77 -6.33 -1.53
N LEU A 357 -13.68 -7.08 -1.37
CA LEU A 357 -13.47 -7.94 -0.19
C LEU A 357 -13.37 -7.11 1.10
N ARG A 358 -12.62 -6.00 1.07
CA ARG A 358 -12.52 -5.06 2.21
C ARG A 358 -13.87 -4.40 2.51
N LEU A 359 -14.67 -4.13 1.49
CA LEU A 359 -16.02 -3.62 1.69
C LEU A 359 -16.84 -4.61 2.53
N GLN A 360 -16.77 -5.90 2.21
CA GLN A 360 -17.47 -6.95 2.97
C GLN A 360 -16.91 -7.14 4.39
N GLU A 361 -15.58 -7.01 4.57
CA GLU A 361 -14.94 -7.07 5.89
C GLU A 361 -15.37 -5.91 6.81
N GLY A 362 -15.66 -4.74 6.23
CA GLY A 362 -16.17 -3.57 6.93
C GLY A 362 -17.69 -3.49 7.06
N ARG A 363 -18.43 -4.56 6.71
CA ARG A 363 -19.88 -4.61 6.83
C ARG A 363 -20.30 -4.68 8.30
N SER A 364 -21.21 -3.79 8.71
CA SER A 364 -21.76 -3.76 10.07
C SER A 364 -22.77 -4.91 10.30
N GLU A 365 -23.10 -5.20 11.56
CA GLU A 365 -24.05 -6.25 11.92
C GLU A 365 -25.45 -6.04 11.34
N ASP A 366 -25.85 -4.77 11.16
CA ASP A 366 -27.12 -4.36 10.53
C ASP A 366 -27.08 -4.38 8.99
N GLY A 367 -25.98 -4.85 8.40
CA GLY A 367 -25.84 -5.04 6.96
C GLY A 367 -25.38 -3.83 6.17
N ARG A 368 -25.06 -2.72 6.83
CA ARG A 368 -24.59 -1.47 6.19
C ARG A 368 -23.07 -1.48 5.96
N TYR A 369 -22.62 -0.62 5.07
CA TYR A 369 -21.23 -0.54 4.67
C TYR A 369 -20.60 0.78 5.09
N TYR A 370 -19.33 0.74 5.48
CA TYR A 370 -18.59 1.94 5.77
C TYR A 370 -18.39 2.77 4.49
N TRP A 371 -18.79 4.02 4.54
CA TRP A 371 -18.88 4.90 3.36
C TRP A 371 -17.59 5.00 2.54
N ARG A 372 -16.42 4.99 3.18
CA ARG A 372 -15.12 5.13 2.50
C ARG A 372 -14.73 3.91 1.69
N THR A 373 -14.93 2.72 2.25
CA THR A 373 -14.69 1.47 1.51
C THR A 373 -15.63 1.36 0.33
N LEU A 374 -16.87 1.80 0.51
CA LEU A 374 -17.83 1.88 -0.61
C LEU A 374 -17.35 2.87 -1.68
N LEU A 375 -16.92 4.08 -1.31
CA LEU A 375 -16.40 5.05 -2.29
C LEU A 375 -15.14 4.56 -3.02
N GLN A 376 -14.26 3.81 -2.37
CA GLN A 376 -13.12 3.19 -3.05
C GLN A 376 -13.57 2.26 -4.17
N CYS A 377 -14.60 1.45 -3.93
CA CYS A 377 -15.17 0.59 -4.95
C CYS A 377 -15.83 1.40 -6.08
N LEU A 378 -16.71 2.34 -5.75
CA LEU A 378 -17.44 3.14 -6.73
C LEU A 378 -16.53 3.98 -7.63
N ARG A 379 -15.39 4.44 -7.12
CA ARG A 379 -14.41 5.22 -7.88
C ARG A 379 -13.46 4.39 -8.71
N HIS A 380 -13.58 3.06 -8.67
CA HIS A 380 -12.67 2.20 -9.41
C HIS A 380 -12.76 2.46 -10.92
N PRO A 381 -11.61 2.62 -11.64
CA PRO A 381 -11.60 2.95 -13.08
C PRO A 381 -12.43 2.01 -13.93
N TYR A 382 -12.41 0.70 -13.67
CA TYR A 382 -13.19 -0.27 -14.44
C TYR A 382 -14.69 0.03 -14.38
N LEU A 383 -15.24 0.25 -13.18
CA LEU A 383 -16.67 0.57 -13.02
C LEU A 383 -17.03 1.90 -13.70
N ASN A 384 -16.16 2.90 -13.60
CA ASN A 384 -16.38 4.21 -14.23
C ASN A 384 -16.34 4.18 -15.76
N MET A 385 -15.71 3.18 -16.37
CA MET A 385 -15.60 3.02 -17.83
C MET A 385 -16.71 2.16 -18.42
N LEU A 386 -17.50 1.45 -17.61
CA LEU A 386 -18.61 0.65 -18.09
C LEU A 386 -19.67 1.53 -18.75
N ARG A 387 -20.28 1.02 -19.83
CA ARG A 387 -21.21 1.77 -20.68
C ARG A 387 -22.36 0.90 -21.17
N ILE A 388 -23.48 1.56 -21.41
CA ILE A 388 -24.69 0.99 -22.03
C ILE A 388 -25.23 1.96 -23.07
N GLU A 389 -25.88 1.50 -24.08
CA GLU A 389 -26.56 2.33 -25.07
C GLU A 389 -28.03 2.47 -24.70
N ASP A 390 -28.58 3.68 -24.85
CA ASP A 390 -30.01 3.91 -24.73
C ASP A 390 -30.75 3.58 -26.08
N GLU A 391 -32.07 3.64 -26.08
CA GLU A 391 -32.90 3.37 -27.26
C GLU A 391 -32.61 4.31 -28.44
N SER A 392 -31.99 5.46 -28.19
CA SER A 392 -31.56 6.42 -29.21
C SER A 392 -30.16 6.16 -29.78
N GLY A 393 -29.46 5.13 -29.28
CA GLY A 393 -28.06 4.82 -29.62
C GLY A 393 -27.03 5.72 -28.94
N ARG A 394 -27.43 6.49 -27.90
CA ARG A 394 -26.52 7.31 -27.13
C ARG A 394 -25.82 6.46 -26.06
N THR A 395 -24.52 6.54 -26.01
CA THR A 395 -23.70 5.86 -24.98
C THR A 395 -23.85 6.55 -23.62
N LEU A 396 -24.29 5.81 -22.62
CA LEU A 396 -24.38 6.22 -21.22
C LEU A 396 -23.29 5.51 -20.42
N PHE A 397 -22.62 6.22 -19.53
CA PHE A 397 -21.54 5.67 -18.72
C PHE A 397 -22.01 5.43 -17.28
N LEU A 398 -21.63 4.29 -16.70
CA LEU A 398 -21.95 3.96 -15.31
C LEU A 398 -21.41 5.02 -14.32
N ARG A 399 -20.30 5.67 -14.64
CA ARG A 399 -19.72 6.77 -13.82
C ARG A 399 -20.73 7.88 -13.49
N ASP A 400 -21.71 8.13 -14.36
CA ASP A 400 -22.66 9.22 -14.13
C ASP A 400 -23.69 8.83 -13.06
N ALA A 401 -24.07 7.55 -12.98
CA ALA A 401 -24.84 6.99 -11.87
C ALA A 401 -24.01 6.91 -10.58
N LEU A 402 -22.77 6.43 -10.67
CA LEU A 402 -21.88 6.30 -9.53
C LEU A 402 -21.57 7.65 -8.87
N ARG A 403 -21.40 8.72 -9.65
CA ARG A 403 -21.21 10.09 -9.13
C ARG A 403 -22.42 10.58 -8.34
N ARG A 404 -23.64 10.26 -8.78
CA ARG A 404 -24.85 10.60 -8.02
C ARG A 404 -24.93 9.82 -6.72
N LEU A 405 -24.67 8.51 -6.79
CA LEU A 405 -24.59 7.67 -5.61
C LEU A 405 -23.52 8.18 -4.62
N GLU A 406 -22.35 8.56 -5.13
CA GLU A 406 -21.28 9.16 -4.34
C GLU A 406 -21.72 10.47 -3.66
N ALA A 407 -22.48 11.31 -4.34
CA ALA A 407 -22.99 12.55 -3.74
C ALA A 407 -23.91 12.26 -2.55
N LEU A 408 -24.79 11.27 -2.65
CA LEU A 408 -25.67 10.84 -1.55
C LEU A 408 -24.85 10.22 -0.40
N VAL A 409 -23.88 9.39 -0.72
CA VAL A 409 -22.97 8.82 0.31
C VAL A 409 -22.28 9.92 1.11
N ARG A 410 -21.81 10.97 0.44
CA ARG A 410 -21.09 12.09 1.11
C ARG A 410 -21.98 12.97 2.00
N THR A 411 -23.26 13.01 1.72
CA THR A 411 -24.23 13.78 2.52
C THR A 411 -24.92 12.95 3.59
N GLY A 412 -24.71 11.62 3.56
CA GLY A 412 -25.34 10.66 4.47
C GLY A 412 -24.52 10.34 5.72
N ASN A 413 -24.86 9.24 6.35
CA ASN A 413 -24.21 8.72 7.54
C ASN A 413 -22.93 7.95 7.20
N ARG A 414 -22.07 7.70 8.20
CA ARG A 414 -20.83 6.90 8.03
C ARG A 414 -21.08 5.46 7.56
N PHE A 415 -22.22 4.87 7.93
CA PHE A 415 -22.64 3.56 7.46
C PHE A 415 -23.87 3.71 6.58
N VAL A 416 -23.75 3.23 5.36
CA VAL A 416 -24.74 3.41 4.30
C VAL A 416 -25.20 2.07 3.74
N ASP A 417 -26.42 2.03 3.25
CA ASP A 417 -26.94 0.91 2.47
C ASP A 417 -26.89 1.28 0.98
N PRO A 418 -26.01 0.63 0.17
CA PRO A 418 -25.89 0.94 -1.25
C PRO A 418 -27.16 0.72 -2.05
N ALA A 419 -27.99 -0.28 -1.69
CA ALA A 419 -29.25 -0.59 -2.37
C ALA A 419 -30.29 0.52 -2.12
N ALA A 420 -30.44 0.93 -0.87
CA ALA A 420 -31.33 2.05 -0.53
C ALA A 420 -30.92 3.36 -1.21
N LEU A 421 -29.61 3.66 -1.28
CA LEU A 421 -29.10 4.82 -1.99
C LEU A 421 -29.29 4.73 -3.51
N ALA A 422 -29.19 3.54 -4.10
CA ALA A 422 -29.48 3.32 -5.52
C ALA A 422 -30.96 3.58 -5.82
N ASP A 423 -31.86 3.15 -4.94
CA ASP A 423 -33.29 3.44 -5.04
C ASP A 423 -33.60 4.93 -5.01
N GLU A 424 -32.91 5.71 -4.18
CA GLU A 424 -33.00 7.18 -4.19
C GLU A 424 -32.51 7.79 -5.51
N CYS A 425 -31.47 7.20 -6.12
CA CYS A 425 -30.96 7.66 -7.40
C CYS A 425 -31.91 7.37 -8.57
N ARG A 426 -32.74 6.33 -8.48
CA ARG A 426 -33.57 5.78 -9.58
C ARG A 426 -34.42 6.83 -10.28
N ALA A 427 -35.10 7.68 -9.54
CA ALA A 427 -35.98 8.72 -10.11
C ALA A 427 -35.25 9.75 -11.01
N ALA A 428 -33.92 9.85 -10.87
CA ALA A 428 -33.11 10.84 -11.56
C ALA A 428 -32.18 10.23 -12.63
N LEU A 429 -32.23 8.90 -12.85
CA LEU A 429 -31.41 8.18 -13.83
C LEU A 429 -32.25 7.72 -15.02
N PRO A 430 -31.69 7.72 -16.26
CA PRO A 430 -32.30 7.02 -17.38
C PRO A 430 -32.45 5.52 -17.09
N ALA A 431 -33.54 4.90 -17.53
CA ALA A 431 -33.86 3.48 -17.25
C ALA A 431 -32.70 2.48 -17.56
N PRO A 432 -31.98 2.59 -18.71
CA PRO A 432 -30.84 1.70 -18.96
C PRO A 432 -29.73 1.86 -17.93
N LEU A 433 -29.47 3.10 -17.48
CA LEU A 433 -28.41 3.40 -16.54
C LEU A 433 -28.76 2.96 -15.11
N ASP A 434 -30.03 3.05 -14.72
CA ASP A 434 -30.53 2.50 -13.45
C ASP A 434 -30.40 0.96 -13.43
N THR A 435 -30.76 0.29 -14.52
CA THR A 435 -30.58 -1.17 -14.65
C THR A 435 -29.12 -1.55 -14.53
N LEU A 436 -28.21 -0.82 -15.19
CA LEU A 436 -26.77 -1.08 -15.11
C LEU A 436 -26.21 -0.87 -13.71
N LEU A 437 -26.66 0.17 -13.01
CA LEU A 437 -26.28 0.42 -11.61
C LEU A 437 -26.77 -0.69 -10.68
N SER A 438 -28.03 -1.11 -10.81
CA SER A 438 -28.61 -2.19 -10.01
C SER A 438 -27.88 -3.52 -10.25
N GLN A 439 -27.57 -3.87 -11.50
CA GLN A 439 -26.77 -5.04 -11.83
C GLN A 439 -25.33 -4.95 -11.26
N CYS A 440 -24.73 -3.76 -11.33
CA CYS A 440 -23.40 -3.54 -10.75
C CYS A 440 -23.41 -3.86 -9.26
N LEU A 441 -24.35 -3.32 -8.49
CA LEU A 441 -24.45 -3.56 -7.05
C LEU A 441 -24.77 -5.01 -6.72
N ALA A 442 -25.70 -5.62 -7.46
CA ALA A 442 -26.06 -7.03 -7.27
C ALA A 442 -24.85 -7.96 -7.44
N ILE A 443 -24.06 -7.77 -8.52
CA ILE A 443 -22.92 -8.63 -8.85
C ILE A 443 -21.70 -8.33 -7.98
N THR A 444 -21.42 -7.06 -7.67
CA THR A 444 -20.19 -6.68 -6.98
C THR A 444 -20.32 -6.64 -5.47
N VAL A 445 -21.50 -6.28 -4.94
CA VAL A 445 -21.71 -6.10 -3.50
C VAL A 445 -22.54 -7.21 -2.90
N GLU A 446 -23.74 -7.46 -3.44
CA GLU A 446 -24.72 -8.38 -2.84
C GLU A 446 -24.29 -9.85 -2.99
N ALA A 447 -23.82 -10.25 -4.18
CA ALA A 447 -23.34 -11.62 -4.42
C ALA A 447 -22.20 -11.99 -3.47
N LEU A 448 -21.21 -11.10 -3.28
CA LEU A 448 -20.12 -11.33 -2.33
C LEU A 448 -20.60 -11.33 -0.88
N ALA A 449 -21.60 -10.53 -0.54
CA ALA A 449 -22.19 -10.54 0.80
C ALA A 449 -22.93 -11.85 1.12
N ALA A 450 -23.45 -12.52 0.10
CA ALA A 450 -24.15 -13.80 0.20
C ALA A 450 -23.22 -15.01 0.22
N ALA A 451 -21.99 -14.88 -0.29
CA ALA A 451 -21.02 -15.98 -0.42
C ALA A 451 -20.67 -16.61 0.94
N ARG A 452 -20.68 -17.94 1.02
CA ARG A 452 -20.36 -18.72 2.22
C ARG A 452 -19.30 -19.78 1.98
N SER A 453 -19.03 -20.14 0.73
CA SER A 453 -18.12 -21.19 0.32
C SER A 453 -17.12 -20.69 -0.72
N THR A 454 -16.08 -21.48 -1.00
CA THR A 454 -15.12 -21.14 -2.05
C THR A 454 -15.72 -21.27 -3.44
N GLU A 455 -16.74 -22.14 -3.62
CA GLU A 455 -17.52 -22.24 -4.85
C GLU A 455 -18.33 -20.95 -5.10
N ASP A 456 -19.00 -20.42 -4.06
CA ASP A 456 -19.73 -19.14 -4.19
C ASP A 456 -18.80 -18.00 -4.61
N ILE A 457 -17.60 -17.94 -4.03
CA ILE A 457 -16.58 -16.93 -4.45
C ILE A 457 -16.18 -17.14 -5.90
N ALA A 458 -15.95 -18.38 -6.33
CA ALA A 458 -15.60 -18.64 -7.73
C ALA A 458 -16.69 -18.16 -8.69
N GLU A 459 -17.96 -18.36 -8.34
CA GLU A 459 -19.11 -17.84 -9.10
C GLU A 459 -19.17 -16.32 -9.09
N CYS A 460 -18.94 -15.67 -7.93
CA CYS A 460 -18.84 -14.20 -7.84
C CYS A 460 -17.72 -13.66 -8.73
N LEU A 461 -16.53 -14.27 -8.73
CA LEU A 461 -15.41 -13.86 -9.55
C LEU A 461 -15.72 -13.98 -11.05
N HIS A 462 -16.39 -15.05 -11.48
CA HIS A 462 -16.88 -15.21 -12.85
C HIS A 462 -17.91 -14.14 -13.20
N GLY A 463 -18.92 -13.94 -12.36
CA GLY A 463 -19.96 -12.95 -12.56
C GLY A 463 -19.40 -11.53 -12.69
N ILE A 464 -18.41 -11.16 -11.88
CA ILE A 464 -17.72 -9.87 -11.97
C ILE A 464 -16.98 -9.75 -13.31
N CYS A 465 -16.22 -10.77 -13.74
CA CYS A 465 -15.52 -10.74 -15.01
C CYS A 465 -16.49 -10.66 -16.19
N ASP A 466 -17.54 -11.46 -16.20
CA ASP A 466 -18.56 -11.45 -17.26
C ASP A 466 -19.25 -10.08 -17.35
N PHE A 467 -19.57 -9.47 -16.20
CA PHE A 467 -20.14 -8.13 -16.15
C PHE A 467 -19.19 -7.08 -16.73
N LEU A 468 -17.90 -7.12 -16.34
CA LEU A 468 -16.88 -6.23 -16.86
C LEU A 468 -16.70 -6.41 -18.39
N LEU A 469 -16.73 -7.65 -18.87
CA LEU A 469 -16.62 -7.96 -20.31
C LEU A 469 -17.84 -7.48 -21.09
N ALA A 470 -19.03 -7.70 -20.57
CA ALA A 470 -20.28 -7.33 -21.24
C ALA A 470 -20.42 -5.81 -21.44
N TYR A 471 -20.05 -5.02 -20.44
CA TYR A 471 -20.26 -3.57 -20.44
C TYR A 471 -18.99 -2.73 -20.66
N GLY A 472 -17.81 -3.34 -20.71
CA GLY A 472 -16.53 -2.67 -20.94
C GLY A 472 -16.28 -2.29 -22.40
N GLY A 473 -16.97 -2.89 -23.37
CA GLY A 473 -16.82 -2.63 -24.81
C GLY A 473 -15.36 -2.80 -25.27
N ASP A 474 -14.85 -1.83 -26.04
CA ASP A 474 -13.50 -1.90 -26.61
C ASP A 474 -12.37 -1.67 -25.58
N MET A 475 -12.69 -1.40 -24.33
CA MET A 475 -11.69 -1.13 -23.29
C MET A 475 -10.64 -2.25 -23.21
N TRP A 476 -11.07 -3.51 -23.30
CA TRP A 476 -10.20 -4.69 -23.18
C TRP A 476 -9.23 -4.87 -24.34
N ARG A 477 -9.55 -4.29 -25.52
CA ARG A 477 -8.61 -4.25 -26.64
C ARG A 477 -7.51 -3.21 -26.45
N HIS A 478 -7.81 -2.12 -25.75
CA HIS A 478 -6.84 -1.07 -25.45
C HIS A 478 -5.96 -1.43 -24.23
N PHE A 479 -6.43 -2.30 -23.35
CA PHE A 479 -5.74 -2.75 -22.15
C PHE A 479 -5.54 -4.28 -22.14
N PRO A 480 -4.68 -4.83 -23.01
CA PRO A 480 -4.52 -6.29 -23.17
C PRO A 480 -4.00 -6.98 -21.90
N LEU A 481 -3.22 -6.30 -21.07
CA LEU A 481 -2.76 -6.83 -19.78
C LEU A 481 -3.92 -7.09 -18.83
N ASP A 482 -4.91 -6.20 -18.82
CA ASP A 482 -6.10 -6.33 -17.97
C ASP A 482 -7.02 -7.44 -18.48
N ALA A 483 -7.13 -7.58 -19.82
CA ALA A 483 -7.86 -8.69 -20.44
C ALA A 483 -7.22 -10.05 -20.08
N GLU A 484 -5.90 -10.16 -20.14
CA GLU A 484 -5.17 -11.36 -19.73
C GLU A 484 -5.31 -11.63 -18.23
N ALA A 485 -5.34 -10.58 -17.38
CA ALA A 485 -5.61 -10.71 -15.95
C ALA A 485 -6.99 -11.34 -15.69
N MET A 486 -8.04 -10.91 -16.41
CA MET A 486 -9.37 -11.53 -16.31
C MET A 486 -9.35 -12.98 -16.81
N PHE A 487 -8.68 -13.24 -17.93
CA PHE A 487 -8.55 -14.60 -18.43
C PHE A 487 -7.88 -15.53 -17.41
N ARG A 488 -6.79 -15.06 -16.75
CA ARG A 488 -6.11 -15.80 -15.68
C ARG A 488 -6.99 -16.03 -14.48
N LEU A 489 -7.74 -15.01 -14.07
CA LEU A 489 -8.70 -15.16 -12.97
C LEU A 489 -9.73 -16.25 -13.27
N MET A 490 -10.35 -16.23 -14.47
CA MET A 490 -11.40 -17.16 -14.84
C MET A 490 -10.90 -18.58 -15.11
N ARG A 491 -9.71 -18.74 -15.70
CA ARG A 491 -9.19 -20.03 -16.15
C ARG A 491 -8.26 -20.74 -15.18
N HIS A 492 -7.70 -20.02 -14.23
CA HIS A 492 -6.73 -20.58 -13.27
C HIS A 492 -7.16 -20.37 -11.82
N ALA A 493 -7.40 -19.14 -11.37
CA ALA A 493 -7.72 -18.88 -9.97
C ALA A 493 -9.11 -19.40 -9.56
N ALA A 494 -10.16 -19.09 -10.32
CA ALA A 494 -11.51 -19.52 -10.01
C ALA A 494 -11.69 -21.07 -10.02
N PRO A 495 -11.10 -21.84 -10.95
CA PRO A 495 -11.13 -23.30 -10.87
C PRO A 495 -10.51 -23.88 -9.60
N ILE A 496 -9.42 -23.31 -9.07
CA ILE A 496 -8.81 -23.77 -7.80
C ILE A 496 -9.82 -23.66 -6.66
N LEU A 497 -10.64 -22.60 -6.63
CA LEU A 497 -11.68 -22.39 -5.61
C LEU A 497 -12.90 -23.31 -5.80
N ARG A 498 -13.25 -23.63 -7.05
CA ARG A 498 -14.42 -24.43 -7.39
C ARG A 498 -14.17 -25.93 -7.40
N GLU A 499 -12.98 -26.35 -7.85
CA GLU A 499 -12.64 -27.76 -8.10
C GLU A 499 -11.91 -28.40 -6.89
N THR A 500 -12.03 -27.81 -5.72
CA THR A 500 -11.48 -28.36 -4.48
C THR A 500 -12.47 -29.21 -3.72
N CYS A 501 -12.01 -30.17 -2.94
CA CYS A 501 -12.85 -30.93 -2.02
C CYS A 501 -13.48 -30.08 -0.90
N LEU A 502 -13.02 -28.82 -0.72
CA LEU A 502 -13.60 -27.84 0.20
C LEU A 502 -14.61 -26.89 -0.47
N ALA A 503 -14.93 -27.09 -1.75
CA ALA A 503 -15.76 -26.16 -2.53
C ALA A 503 -17.05 -25.73 -1.85
N GLN A 504 -17.77 -26.68 -1.26
CA GLN A 504 -19.05 -26.46 -0.59
C GLN A 504 -18.94 -26.31 0.95
N THR A 505 -17.73 -26.31 1.49
CA THR A 505 -17.52 -26.12 2.92
C THR A 505 -17.78 -24.66 3.30
N PRO A 506 -18.68 -24.39 4.27
CA PRO A 506 -18.92 -23.03 4.72
C PRO A 506 -17.75 -22.52 5.55
N PHE A 507 -17.33 -21.28 5.25
CA PHE A 507 -16.27 -20.59 5.98
C PHE A 507 -16.76 -19.24 6.53
N PRO A 508 -16.22 -18.78 7.66
CA PRO A 508 -16.38 -17.39 8.08
C PRO A 508 -15.87 -16.42 7.00
N PRO A 509 -16.51 -15.26 6.78
CA PRO A 509 -16.14 -14.33 5.70
C PRO A 509 -14.65 -13.96 5.69
N ALA A 510 -14.05 -13.67 6.85
CA ALA A 510 -12.63 -13.31 6.95
C ALA A 510 -11.69 -14.42 6.43
N VAL A 511 -12.02 -15.68 6.72
CA VAL A 511 -11.27 -16.85 6.25
C VAL A 511 -11.45 -17.04 4.75
N LEU A 512 -12.69 -16.93 4.28
CA LEU A 512 -13.03 -17.07 2.87
C LEU A 512 -12.30 -16.02 2.01
N HIS A 513 -12.28 -14.76 2.47
CA HIS A 513 -11.51 -13.68 1.83
C HIS A 513 -10.00 -13.93 1.88
N GLY A 514 -9.50 -14.47 2.99
CA GLY A 514 -8.09 -14.87 3.13
C GLY A 514 -7.68 -15.96 2.13
N ILE A 515 -8.50 -16.98 1.95
CA ILE A 515 -8.31 -18.04 0.93
C ILE A 515 -8.27 -17.42 -0.46
N THR A 516 -9.23 -16.56 -0.76
CA THR A 516 -9.33 -15.89 -2.06
C THR A 516 -8.05 -15.10 -2.37
N ARG A 517 -7.60 -14.23 -1.44
CA ARG A 517 -6.36 -13.47 -1.61
C ARG A 517 -5.16 -14.38 -1.84
N GLN A 518 -5.06 -15.46 -1.12
CA GLN A 518 -3.94 -16.39 -1.24
C GLN A 518 -3.90 -17.12 -2.58
N VAL A 519 -5.06 -17.48 -3.14
CA VAL A 519 -5.14 -18.05 -4.49
C VAL A 519 -4.73 -17.00 -5.52
N LEU A 520 -5.19 -15.74 -5.39
CA LEU A 520 -4.83 -14.65 -6.29
C LEU A 520 -3.33 -14.27 -6.23
N GLU A 521 -2.68 -14.40 -5.07
CA GLU A 521 -1.24 -14.13 -4.88
C GLU A 521 -0.35 -15.06 -5.69
N GLN A 522 -0.79 -16.27 -5.96
CA GLN A 522 -0.02 -17.25 -6.73
C GLN A 522 -0.09 -17.01 -8.24
N GLU A 523 -1.10 -16.27 -8.71
CA GLU A 523 -1.32 -16.06 -10.13
C GLU A 523 -0.45 -14.93 -10.69
N ARG A 524 0.04 -15.16 -11.89
CA ARG A 524 0.83 -14.21 -12.66
C ARG A 524 0.31 -14.09 -14.08
N VAL A 525 0.23 -12.87 -14.55
CA VAL A 525 -0.08 -12.56 -15.94
C VAL A 525 1.20 -12.70 -16.76
N PRO A 526 1.29 -13.62 -17.72
CA PRO A 526 2.46 -13.75 -18.59
C PRO A 526 2.46 -12.62 -19.60
N PHE A 527 3.65 -12.16 -19.97
CA PHE A 527 3.85 -11.37 -21.17
C PHE A 527 4.23 -12.30 -22.33
N GLU A 528 3.89 -11.93 -23.55
CA GLU A 528 4.43 -12.60 -24.72
C GLU A 528 5.95 -12.37 -24.76
N ALA A 529 6.69 -13.48 -24.76
CA ALA A 529 8.16 -13.43 -24.73
C ALA A 529 8.77 -13.27 -26.13
N GLU A 530 8.12 -12.53 -27.00
CA GLU A 530 8.58 -12.22 -28.37
C GLU A 530 8.46 -10.71 -28.66
N PRO A 531 9.37 -10.11 -29.43
CA PRO A 531 10.53 -10.78 -30.05
C PRO A 531 11.68 -11.05 -29.09
N LEU A 532 12.49 -12.08 -29.34
CA LEU A 532 13.73 -12.38 -28.61
C LEU A 532 14.87 -11.39 -28.92
N THR A 533 14.55 -10.32 -29.65
CA THR A 533 15.43 -9.23 -30.05
C THR A 533 15.04 -7.94 -29.32
N GLY A 534 15.94 -6.94 -29.31
CA GLY A 534 15.70 -5.70 -28.62
C GLY A 534 16.09 -5.74 -27.14
N LEU A 535 15.55 -4.78 -26.38
CA LEU A 535 15.81 -4.65 -24.95
C LEU A 535 15.03 -5.72 -24.19
N GLN A 536 15.72 -6.48 -23.32
CA GLN A 536 15.12 -7.56 -22.54
C GLN A 536 14.91 -7.12 -21.09
N VAL A 537 13.67 -7.15 -20.60
CA VAL A 537 13.34 -6.93 -19.18
C VAL A 537 13.05 -8.26 -18.51
N LEU A 538 13.86 -8.62 -17.51
CA LEU A 538 13.96 -9.97 -16.93
C LEU A 538 14.01 -9.93 -15.41
N GLY A 539 13.54 -10.98 -14.75
CA GLY A 539 13.97 -11.31 -13.40
C GLY A 539 15.31 -12.09 -13.40
N MET A 540 15.92 -12.22 -12.23
CA MET A 540 17.22 -12.88 -12.08
C MET A 540 17.20 -14.35 -12.56
N LEU A 541 16.12 -15.08 -12.29
CA LEU A 541 16.03 -16.50 -12.64
C LEU A 541 15.85 -16.74 -14.15
N GLU A 542 15.20 -15.81 -14.84
CA GLU A 542 14.94 -15.87 -16.28
C GLU A 542 16.21 -15.66 -17.12
N THR A 543 17.30 -15.19 -16.51
CA THR A 543 18.60 -14.99 -17.16
C THR A 543 19.43 -16.25 -17.33
N ARG A 544 18.98 -17.37 -16.77
CA ARG A 544 19.72 -18.64 -16.83
C ARG A 544 20.03 -19.02 -18.27
N LEU A 545 21.29 -19.35 -18.54
CA LEU A 545 21.85 -19.73 -19.85
C LEU A 545 21.83 -18.64 -20.93
N LEU A 546 21.34 -17.44 -20.63
CA LEU A 546 21.36 -16.31 -21.54
C LEU A 546 22.62 -15.49 -21.33
N HIS A 547 23.02 -14.82 -22.40
CA HIS A 547 24.19 -13.94 -22.45
C HIS A 547 23.77 -12.57 -22.98
N PHE A 548 24.28 -11.51 -22.38
CA PHE A 548 24.01 -10.12 -22.75
C PHE A 548 25.33 -9.35 -22.75
N GLU A 549 25.51 -8.50 -23.77
CA GLU A 549 26.67 -7.60 -23.85
C GLU A 549 26.60 -6.55 -22.73
N ARG A 550 25.39 -6.09 -22.40
CA ARG A 550 25.13 -5.11 -21.34
C ARG A 550 24.05 -5.57 -20.39
N VAL A 551 24.29 -5.35 -19.10
CA VAL A 551 23.37 -5.73 -18.02
C VAL A 551 23.14 -4.52 -17.11
N LEU A 552 21.88 -4.14 -16.90
CA LEU A 552 21.46 -3.10 -15.98
C LEU A 552 20.65 -3.77 -14.84
N ILE A 553 21.10 -3.65 -13.61
CA ILE A 553 20.47 -4.28 -12.44
C ILE A 553 19.84 -3.19 -11.59
N VAL A 554 18.50 -3.21 -11.50
CA VAL A 554 17.71 -2.17 -10.83
C VAL A 554 17.30 -2.64 -9.43
N ASP A 555 17.34 -1.71 -8.48
CA ASP A 555 17.03 -1.91 -7.05
C ASP A 555 17.92 -2.99 -6.40
N ALA A 556 19.22 -2.89 -6.65
CA ALA A 556 20.23 -3.80 -6.11
C ALA A 556 20.47 -3.54 -4.61
N THR A 557 19.42 -3.63 -3.81
CA THR A 557 19.42 -3.48 -2.34
C THR A 557 19.52 -4.82 -1.62
N ASP A 558 20.02 -4.84 -0.40
CA ASP A 558 20.29 -6.09 0.34
C ASP A 558 19.02 -6.89 0.69
N ASP A 559 17.91 -6.21 0.87
CA ASP A 559 16.59 -6.82 1.06
C ASP A 559 16.04 -7.52 -0.19
N LYS A 560 16.59 -7.24 -1.38
CA LYS A 560 16.18 -7.82 -2.66
C LYS A 560 17.24 -8.72 -3.29
N LEU A 561 18.51 -8.42 -3.10
CA LEU A 561 19.63 -9.14 -3.70
C LEU A 561 20.76 -9.34 -2.66
N PRO A 562 20.93 -10.52 -2.07
CA PRO A 562 20.23 -11.80 -2.31
C PRO A 562 18.81 -11.85 -1.75
N GLY A 563 18.36 -10.85 -1.00
CA GLY A 563 17.13 -10.84 -0.25
C GLY A 563 17.27 -11.43 1.16
N ASN A 564 16.33 -11.06 2.02
CA ASN A 564 16.22 -11.64 3.35
C ASN A 564 15.24 -12.82 3.30
N PRO A 565 15.71 -14.06 3.43
CA PRO A 565 14.81 -15.20 3.46
C PRO A 565 13.88 -15.07 4.67
N ALA A 566 12.58 -15.17 4.44
CA ALA A 566 11.62 -15.27 5.53
C ALA A 566 11.98 -16.51 6.37
N GLN A 567 12.14 -16.32 7.68
CA GLN A 567 12.35 -17.45 8.57
C GLN A 567 11.08 -18.29 8.63
N ASP A 568 11.21 -19.58 8.39
CA ASP A 568 10.09 -20.50 8.54
C ASP A 568 9.84 -20.74 10.04
N PRO A 569 8.68 -20.35 10.58
CA PRO A 569 8.39 -20.53 12.00
C PRO A 569 8.25 -22.00 12.41
N LEU A 570 7.97 -22.90 11.45
CA LEU A 570 7.89 -24.35 11.71
C LEU A 570 9.26 -24.99 11.76
N LEU A 571 10.20 -24.57 10.89
CA LEU A 571 11.51 -25.21 10.78
C LEU A 571 12.61 -24.14 10.61
N PRO A 572 13.20 -23.67 11.73
CA PRO A 572 14.32 -22.72 11.72
C PRO A 572 15.53 -23.23 10.94
N ASP A 573 16.37 -22.30 10.42
CA ASP A 573 17.54 -22.65 9.58
C ASP A 573 18.51 -23.65 10.22
N SER A 574 18.66 -23.64 11.54
CA SER A 574 19.47 -24.62 12.27
C SER A 574 18.97 -26.06 12.09
N LEU A 575 17.66 -26.28 12.17
CA LEU A 575 17.04 -27.58 11.93
C LEU A 575 17.07 -27.94 10.45
N ARG A 576 16.90 -26.96 9.56
CA ARG A 576 17.00 -27.16 8.10
C ARG A 576 18.39 -27.69 7.71
N GLN A 577 19.45 -27.15 8.32
CA GLN A 577 20.82 -27.65 8.11
C GLN A 577 20.99 -29.12 8.52
N VAL A 578 20.50 -29.48 9.70
CA VAL A 578 20.61 -30.86 10.22
C VAL A 578 19.85 -31.84 9.31
N LEU A 579 18.71 -31.45 8.78
CA LEU A 579 17.90 -32.22 7.85
C LEU A 579 18.42 -32.20 6.39
N GLY A 580 19.41 -31.39 6.08
CA GLY A 580 19.90 -31.22 4.71
C GLY A 580 18.96 -30.45 3.79
N LEU A 581 17.99 -29.73 4.36
CA LEU A 581 17.10 -28.81 3.63
C LEU A 581 17.86 -27.53 3.21
N PRO A 582 17.44 -26.85 2.14
CA PRO A 582 18.01 -25.57 1.74
C PRO A 582 17.91 -24.53 2.85
N ASP A 583 19.04 -24.08 3.37
CA ASP A 583 19.17 -23.00 4.34
C ASP A 583 19.40 -21.64 3.65
N ALA A 584 19.48 -20.58 4.44
CA ALA A 584 19.73 -19.22 3.94
C ALA A 584 21.06 -19.14 3.17
N ARG A 585 22.12 -19.82 3.61
CA ARG A 585 23.44 -19.83 2.96
C ARG A 585 23.40 -20.45 1.57
N ARG A 586 22.66 -21.55 1.41
CA ARG A 586 22.54 -22.21 0.10
C ARG A 586 21.76 -21.35 -0.90
N ARG A 587 20.72 -20.66 -0.43
CA ARG A 587 19.97 -19.70 -1.27
C ARG A 587 20.85 -18.54 -1.70
N GLU A 588 21.64 -17.97 -0.78
CA GLU A 588 22.60 -16.92 -1.06
C GLU A 588 23.64 -17.32 -2.11
N ARG A 589 24.23 -18.52 -1.99
CA ARG A 589 25.19 -19.07 -2.99
C ARG A 589 24.55 -19.22 -4.38
N THR A 590 23.29 -19.62 -4.44
CA THR A 590 22.55 -19.74 -5.70
C THR A 590 22.33 -18.38 -6.36
N ALA A 591 21.97 -17.37 -5.57
CA ALA A 591 21.82 -16.00 -6.03
C ALA A 591 23.17 -15.42 -6.49
N ALA A 592 24.24 -15.66 -5.72
CA ALA A 592 25.60 -15.26 -6.07
C ALA A 592 26.05 -15.86 -7.41
N HIS A 593 25.89 -17.16 -7.59
CA HIS A 593 26.25 -17.82 -8.86
C HIS A 593 25.52 -17.19 -10.05
N THR A 594 24.22 -16.92 -9.91
CA THR A 594 23.42 -16.31 -10.98
C THR A 594 23.94 -14.92 -11.32
N LEU A 595 24.22 -14.09 -10.32
CA LEU A 595 24.73 -12.73 -10.49
C LEU A 595 26.13 -12.71 -11.10
N TYR A 596 27.08 -13.43 -10.50
CA TYR A 596 28.48 -13.43 -10.96
C TYR A 596 28.63 -14.00 -12.36
N ARG A 597 27.86 -15.05 -12.71
CA ARG A 597 27.79 -15.58 -14.07
C ARG A 597 27.36 -14.52 -15.09
N LEU A 598 26.33 -13.71 -14.72
CA LEU A 598 25.87 -12.62 -15.60
C LEU A 598 26.93 -11.52 -15.73
N CYS A 599 27.52 -11.11 -14.62
CA CYS A 599 28.59 -10.12 -14.62
C CYS A 599 29.80 -10.59 -15.44
N ALA A 600 30.24 -11.83 -15.25
CA ALA A 600 31.39 -12.37 -15.97
C ALA A 600 31.15 -12.49 -17.48
N GLY A 601 29.92 -12.70 -17.91
CA GLY A 601 29.52 -12.82 -19.30
C GLY A 601 29.27 -11.51 -20.04
N ALA A 602 29.14 -10.39 -19.32
CA ALA A 602 28.81 -9.11 -19.91
C ALA A 602 30.06 -8.25 -20.20
N GLU A 603 29.97 -7.33 -21.16
CA GLU A 603 30.99 -6.28 -21.39
C GLU A 603 30.81 -5.11 -20.43
N GLU A 604 29.56 -4.77 -20.12
CA GLU A 604 29.18 -3.67 -19.24
C GLU A 604 28.11 -4.11 -18.27
N VAL A 605 28.31 -3.77 -16.99
CA VAL A 605 27.32 -4.03 -15.91
C VAL A 605 27.10 -2.77 -15.10
N HIS A 606 25.85 -2.36 -15.01
CA HIS A 606 25.43 -1.18 -14.25
C HIS A 606 24.52 -1.61 -13.11
N PHE A 607 24.89 -1.22 -11.90
CA PHE A 607 24.09 -1.45 -10.70
C PHE A 607 23.42 -0.14 -10.26
N PHE A 608 22.11 -0.21 -10.05
CA PHE A 608 21.31 0.91 -9.55
C PHE A 608 20.64 0.48 -8.24
N TRP A 609 20.73 1.31 -7.23
CA TRP A 609 20.03 1.09 -5.95
C TRP A 609 19.58 2.39 -5.35
N GLN A 610 18.72 2.32 -4.33
CA GLN A 610 18.27 3.47 -3.58
C GLN A 610 18.90 3.46 -2.18
N GLU A 611 19.46 4.63 -1.78
CA GLU A 611 19.92 4.90 -0.42
C GLU A 611 18.96 5.89 0.22
N GLY A 612 17.94 5.40 0.89
CA GLY A 612 16.93 6.26 1.51
C GLY A 612 16.39 5.67 2.80
N ILE A 613 15.75 6.51 3.59
CA ILE A 613 15.01 6.07 4.76
C ILE A 613 13.59 5.76 4.32
N THR A 614 13.19 4.50 4.41
CA THR A 614 11.80 4.11 4.22
C THR A 614 11.07 4.29 5.54
N ARG A 615 10.14 5.26 5.61
CA ARG A 615 9.26 5.39 6.76
C ARG A 615 8.28 4.22 6.76
N SER A 616 8.44 3.30 7.69
CA SER A 616 7.41 2.34 8.03
C SER A 616 6.59 2.88 9.21
N ALA A 617 5.35 2.41 9.37
CA ALA A 617 4.47 2.85 10.46
C ALA A 617 5.05 2.62 11.87
N LEU A 618 6.03 1.73 12.02
CA LEU A 618 6.62 1.34 13.30
C LEU A 618 8.13 1.59 13.42
N PHE A 619 8.89 1.55 12.32
CA PHE A 619 10.35 1.72 12.33
C PHE A 619 10.84 2.38 11.04
N ASP A 620 11.78 3.29 11.17
CA ASP A 620 12.51 3.85 10.04
C ASP A 620 13.54 2.81 9.55
N GLY A 621 13.27 2.17 8.41
CA GLY A 621 14.18 1.24 7.76
C GLY A 621 15.10 1.96 6.78
N LYS A 622 16.42 1.91 7.00
CA LYS A 622 17.39 2.37 6.01
C LYS A 622 17.57 1.28 4.95
N LYS A 623 17.31 1.59 3.68
CA LYS A 623 17.71 0.71 2.58
C LYS A 623 19.23 0.80 2.38
N SER A 624 19.86 -0.36 2.30
CA SER A 624 21.29 -0.50 2.02
C SER A 624 21.52 -1.19 0.70
N ARG A 625 22.63 -0.84 0.05
CA ARG A 625 23.05 -1.57 -1.15
C ARG A 625 23.31 -3.04 -0.84
N SER A 626 23.15 -3.88 -1.84
CA SER A 626 23.35 -5.33 -1.76
C SER A 626 24.77 -5.67 -1.29
N ARG A 627 24.91 -6.67 -0.44
CA ARG A 627 26.21 -7.24 -0.05
C ARG A 627 27.01 -7.74 -1.25
N PHE A 628 26.36 -8.16 -2.32
CA PHE A 628 27.04 -8.54 -3.56
C PHE A 628 27.60 -7.33 -4.30
N VAL A 629 26.90 -6.20 -4.26
CA VAL A 629 27.41 -4.94 -4.80
C VAL A 629 28.59 -4.45 -3.97
N GLU A 630 28.53 -4.56 -2.63
CA GLU A 630 29.67 -4.26 -1.75
C GLU A 630 30.89 -5.13 -2.09
N GLN A 631 30.69 -6.42 -2.31
CA GLN A 631 31.75 -7.34 -2.69
C GLN A 631 32.38 -6.94 -4.03
N LEU A 632 31.57 -6.60 -5.03
CA LEU A 632 32.05 -6.17 -6.34
C LEU A 632 32.79 -4.83 -6.30
N ILE A 633 32.32 -3.89 -5.46
CA ILE A 633 33.02 -2.62 -5.21
C ILE A 633 34.38 -2.89 -4.59
N TRP A 634 34.44 -3.75 -3.55
CA TRP A 634 35.68 -4.12 -2.90
C TRP A 634 36.65 -4.80 -3.88
N GLU A 635 36.18 -5.73 -4.72
CA GLU A 635 36.99 -6.39 -5.75
C GLU A 635 37.57 -5.37 -6.76
N GLU A 636 36.77 -4.36 -7.14
CA GLU A 636 37.20 -3.29 -8.04
C GLU A 636 38.22 -2.36 -7.37
N GLU A 637 38.07 -2.04 -6.08
CA GLU A 637 39.02 -1.29 -5.28
C GLU A 637 40.36 -2.03 -5.14
N GLN A 638 40.32 -3.34 -4.85
CA GLN A 638 41.53 -4.18 -4.79
C GLN A 638 42.26 -4.17 -6.15
N ARG A 639 41.49 -4.27 -7.24
CA ARG A 639 42.05 -4.26 -8.60
C ARG A 639 42.73 -2.92 -8.94
N ARG A 640 42.15 -1.81 -8.46
CA ARG A 640 42.69 -0.44 -8.70
C ARG A 640 43.78 -0.07 -7.71
N GLY A 641 43.87 -0.74 -6.59
CA GLY A 641 44.76 -0.36 -5.49
C GLY A 641 44.36 0.95 -4.78
N ALA A 642 43.09 1.42 -4.95
CA ALA A 642 42.55 2.64 -4.40
C ALA A 642 41.06 2.51 -4.10
N LEU A 643 40.58 3.20 -3.07
CA LEU A 643 39.15 3.28 -2.75
C LEU A 643 38.38 4.04 -3.80
N LEU A 644 37.15 3.64 -4.07
CA LEU A 644 36.24 4.35 -4.94
C LEU A 644 35.63 5.55 -4.21
N THR A 645 35.65 6.71 -4.85
CA THR A 645 35.06 7.94 -4.28
C THR A 645 33.57 8.00 -4.57
N PRO A 646 32.70 8.04 -3.54
CA PRO A 646 31.27 8.22 -3.74
C PRO A 646 30.93 9.52 -4.49
N GLY A 647 30.08 9.43 -5.50
CA GLY A 647 29.69 10.55 -6.37
C GLY A 647 30.57 10.76 -7.61
N GLU A 648 31.62 9.93 -7.79
CA GLU A 648 32.49 9.90 -8.98
C GLU A 648 32.41 8.53 -9.68
N GLU A 649 32.63 8.50 -10.99
CA GLU A 649 32.64 7.21 -11.70
C GLU A 649 33.81 6.33 -11.23
N PRO A 650 33.60 5.02 -11.04
CA PRO A 650 32.39 4.25 -11.36
C PRO A 650 31.32 4.21 -10.24
N LEU A 651 31.49 4.91 -9.11
CA LEU A 651 30.55 4.97 -7.99
C LEU A 651 29.79 6.31 -8.01
N ALA A 652 28.93 6.48 -9.01
CA ALA A 652 28.15 7.69 -9.21
C ALA A 652 26.95 7.77 -8.24
N GLY A 653 26.42 8.97 -8.05
CA GLY A 653 25.23 9.20 -7.23
C GLY A 653 24.29 10.25 -7.82
N ALA A 654 23.04 10.20 -7.43
CA ALA A 654 22.07 11.23 -7.82
C ALA A 654 22.45 12.57 -7.17
N ARG A 655 22.41 13.62 -7.97
CA ARG A 655 22.60 15.00 -7.50
C ARG A 655 21.31 15.76 -7.72
N CYS A 656 20.60 16.07 -6.62
CA CYS A 656 19.43 16.94 -6.66
C CYS A 656 19.83 18.35 -6.22
N THR A 657 19.74 19.30 -7.13
CA THR A 657 19.81 20.72 -6.75
C THR A 657 18.38 21.17 -6.44
N VAL A 658 18.04 21.23 -5.17
CA VAL A 658 16.80 21.86 -4.73
C VAL A 658 17.02 23.38 -4.77
N ARG A 659 16.38 24.06 -5.69
CA ARG A 659 16.21 25.51 -5.58
C ARG A 659 15.05 25.73 -4.62
N ALA A 660 15.33 26.22 -3.42
CA ALA A 660 14.29 26.75 -2.56
C ALA A 660 13.71 27.97 -3.25
N SER A 661 12.56 27.84 -3.90
CA SER A 661 11.77 29.00 -4.27
C SER A 661 11.08 29.49 -3.00
N GLN A 662 11.34 30.71 -2.58
CA GLN A 662 10.45 31.38 -1.64
C GLN A 662 9.09 31.53 -2.33
N VAL A 663 8.15 30.69 -1.95
CA VAL A 663 6.75 30.90 -2.33
C VAL A 663 6.27 32.04 -1.46
N LEU A 664 6.17 33.23 -2.03
CA LEU A 664 5.56 34.37 -1.36
C LEU A 664 4.04 34.10 -1.21
N PRO A 665 3.49 34.32 -0.02
CA PRO A 665 2.06 34.13 0.21
C PRO A 665 1.29 35.04 -0.75
N LYS A 666 0.24 34.46 -1.37
CA LYS A 666 -0.60 35.17 -2.33
C LYS A 666 -1.42 36.27 -1.65
N SER A 667 -1.65 37.35 -2.36
CA SER A 667 -2.64 38.32 -2.02
C SER A 667 -3.67 38.44 -3.15
N LEU A 668 -4.92 38.68 -2.82
CA LEU A 668 -5.99 38.91 -3.78
C LEU A 668 -6.27 40.44 -3.87
N PRO A 669 -5.92 41.08 -5.01
CA PRO A 669 -6.17 42.50 -5.17
C PRO A 669 -7.66 42.75 -5.22
N ARG A 670 -8.06 43.88 -4.62
CA ARG A 670 -9.46 44.32 -4.59
C ARG A 670 -9.87 44.82 -5.98
N GLY A 671 -11.01 44.37 -6.46
CA GLY A 671 -11.60 44.78 -7.75
C GLY A 671 -13.09 44.90 -7.67
N ALA A 672 -13.71 45.50 -8.68
CA ALA A 672 -15.12 45.83 -8.71
C ALA A 672 -16.06 44.67 -8.33
N GLY A 673 -15.73 43.44 -8.75
CA GLY A 673 -16.51 42.24 -8.39
C GLY A 673 -16.45 41.90 -6.90
N LEU A 674 -15.25 41.99 -6.29
CA LEU A 674 -15.09 41.76 -4.85
C LEU A 674 -15.71 42.88 -4.03
N ASP A 675 -15.66 44.14 -4.51
CA ASP A 675 -16.32 45.26 -3.86
C ASP A 675 -17.84 45.10 -3.85
N THR A 676 -18.43 44.69 -4.95
CA THR A 676 -19.86 44.37 -5.03
C THR A 676 -20.23 43.23 -4.09
N ALA A 677 -19.44 42.15 -4.06
CA ALA A 677 -19.68 41.05 -3.15
C ALA A 677 -19.56 41.46 -1.68
N LEU A 678 -18.56 42.29 -1.35
CA LEU A 678 -18.40 42.83 0.00
C LEU A 678 -19.59 43.74 0.42
N GLN A 679 -20.02 44.64 -0.44
CA GLN A 679 -21.18 45.48 -0.17
C GLN A 679 -22.46 44.68 0.05
N HIS A 680 -22.63 43.58 -0.68
CA HIS A 680 -23.72 42.65 -0.48
C HIS A 680 -23.62 41.93 0.87
N LEU A 681 -22.42 41.42 1.21
CA LEU A 681 -22.15 40.74 2.48
C LEU A 681 -22.41 41.66 3.69
N LEU A 682 -22.04 42.95 3.62
CA LEU A 682 -22.23 43.91 4.71
C LEU A 682 -23.68 44.32 4.93
N ARG A 683 -24.58 44.02 3.98
CA ARG A 683 -26.03 44.16 4.15
C ARG A 683 -26.69 42.97 4.83
N GLU A 684 -26.02 41.84 4.86
CA GLU A 684 -26.47 40.65 5.58
C GLU A 684 -26.06 40.74 7.06
N PRO A 685 -26.79 40.08 8.00
CA PRO A 685 -26.37 40.04 9.39
C PRO A 685 -24.97 39.41 9.53
N LEU A 686 -24.05 40.10 10.16
CA LEU A 686 -22.68 39.65 10.41
C LEU A 686 -22.64 38.78 11.68
N SER A 687 -21.83 37.72 11.65
CA SER A 687 -21.54 36.92 12.84
C SER A 687 -20.11 37.15 13.31
N ALA A 688 -19.89 37.00 14.61
CA ALA A 688 -18.52 37.01 15.17
C ALA A 688 -17.59 36.04 14.45
N THR A 689 -18.06 34.84 14.12
CA THR A 689 -17.29 33.85 13.39
C THR A 689 -16.81 34.32 12.00
N ARG A 690 -17.66 35.11 11.28
CA ARG A 690 -17.24 35.68 9.99
C ARG A 690 -16.10 36.69 10.17
N LEU A 691 -16.17 37.52 11.21
CA LEU A 691 -15.12 38.49 11.52
C LEU A 691 -13.86 37.84 12.02
N ASP A 692 -13.96 36.76 12.78
CA ASP A 692 -12.81 35.96 13.24
C ASP A 692 -12.04 35.32 12.07
N VAL A 693 -12.76 34.86 11.03
CA VAL A 693 -12.09 34.36 9.82
C VAL A 693 -11.31 35.45 9.12
N TYR A 694 -11.86 36.69 9.09
CA TYR A 694 -11.16 37.85 8.53
C TYR A 694 -9.95 38.23 9.39
N LEU A 695 -10.15 38.33 10.70
CA LEU A 695 -9.08 38.63 11.66
C LEU A 695 -7.92 37.67 11.57
N GLN A 696 -8.21 36.36 11.41
CA GLN A 696 -7.19 35.32 11.25
C GLN A 696 -6.47 35.38 9.90
N CYS A 697 -7.21 35.52 8.79
CA CYS A 697 -6.63 35.53 7.45
C CYS A 697 -7.57 36.23 6.46
N PRO A 698 -7.28 37.48 6.05
CA PRO A 698 -8.09 38.22 5.08
C PRO A 698 -8.28 37.45 3.75
N LEU A 699 -7.27 36.78 3.25
CA LEU A 699 -7.37 36.01 2.01
C LEU A 699 -8.33 34.81 2.13
N ARG A 700 -8.30 34.08 3.25
CA ARG A 700 -9.26 33.00 3.54
C ARG A 700 -10.70 33.56 3.57
N PHE A 701 -10.90 34.70 4.21
CA PHE A 701 -12.21 35.35 4.24
C PHE A 701 -12.71 35.68 2.83
N ALA A 702 -11.84 36.25 1.99
CA ALA A 702 -12.21 36.59 0.62
C ALA A 702 -12.62 35.36 -0.18
N TRP A 703 -11.88 34.26 -0.10
CA TRP A 703 -12.26 33.04 -0.80
C TRP A 703 -13.57 32.43 -0.27
N GLN A 704 -13.70 32.35 1.04
CA GLN A 704 -14.85 31.71 1.68
C GLN A 704 -16.15 32.49 1.52
N TYR A 705 -16.13 33.80 1.73
CA TYR A 705 -17.34 34.62 1.81
C TYR A 705 -17.57 35.50 0.59
N LEU A 706 -16.54 36.06 -0.04
CA LEU A 706 -16.69 36.92 -1.22
C LEU A 706 -16.71 36.09 -2.51
N CYS A 707 -15.74 35.16 -2.67
CA CYS A 707 -15.69 34.25 -3.83
C CYS A 707 -16.63 33.05 -3.67
N ARG A 708 -17.17 32.80 -2.48
CA ARG A 708 -18.08 31.67 -2.13
C ARG A 708 -17.49 30.31 -2.51
N LEU A 709 -16.18 30.16 -2.38
CA LEU A 709 -15.53 28.85 -2.57
C LEU A 709 -15.89 27.96 -1.38
N ALA A 710 -16.63 26.89 -1.66
CA ALA A 710 -16.91 25.89 -0.65
C ALA A 710 -15.78 24.85 -0.65
N PRO A 711 -15.16 24.53 0.51
CA PRO A 711 -14.27 23.38 0.59
C PRO A 711 -15.07 22.12 0.25
N GLN A 712 -14.41 21.17 -0.43
CA GLN A 712 -15.03 19.86 -0.60
C GLN A 712 -15.31 19.30 0.80
N ARG A 713 -16.58 19.03 1.08
CA ARG A 713 -16.97 18.35 2.32
C ARG A 713 -16.49 16.90 2.19
N GLU A 714 -15.31 16.61 2.71
CA GLU A 714 -14.89 15.24 2.99
C GLU A 714 -15.43 14.90 4.38
N ILE A 715 -16.06 13.75 4.50
CA ILE A 715 -16.43 13.19 5.80
C ILE A 715 -15.11 12.93 6.54
N ASN A 716 -14.89 13.61 7.67
CA ASN A 716 -13.67 13.45 8.46
C ASN A 716 -13.57 12.03 9.00
N GLU A 717 -12.41 11.38 8.76
CA GLU A 717 -12.14 10.01 9.24
C GLU A 717 -11.85 9.93 10.72
N GLY A 718 -11.34 11.05 11.25
CA GLY A 718 -11.04 11.15 12.66
C GLY A 718 -12.29 11.44 13.49
N ASP A 719 -12.03 11.80 14.72
CA ASP A 719 -13.01 12.40 15.58
C ASP A 719 -13.74 13.53 14.83
N ASP A 720 -15.03 13.60 14.95
CA ASP A 720 -15.78 14.77 14.50
C ASP A 720 -15.87 15.76 15.67
N PRO A 721 -14.91 16.71 15.78
CA PRO A 721 -14.90 17.64 16.91
C PRO A 721 -16.15 18.52 16.95
N ALA A 722 -16.78 18.76 15.78
CA ALA A 722 -17.99 19.55 15.70
C ALA A 722 -19.19 18.77 16.26
N ALA A 723 -19.34 17.50 15.87
CA ALA A 723 -20.41 16.66 16.40
C ALA A 723 -20.25 16.43 17.92
N VAL A 724 -19.01 16.20 18.38
CA VAL A 724 -18.71 16.13 19.83
C VAL A 724 -19.03 17.42 20.53
N GLY A 725 -18.65 18.58 19.96
CA GLY A 725 -18.97 19.90 20.50
C GLY A 725 -20.46 20.11 20.66
N ILE A 726 -21.24 19.83 19.62
CA ILE A 726 -22.71 19.94 19.63
C ILE A 726 -23.32 19.03 20.72
N CYS A 727 -22.82 17.80 20.87
CA CYS A 727 -23.31 16.89 21.92
C CYS A 727 -23.09 17.46 23.32
N ILE A 728 -21.90 18.01 23.59
CA ILE A 728 -21.56 18.63 24.88
C ILE A 728 -22.40 19.87 25.14
N HIS A 729 -22.60 20.77 24.15
CA HIS A 729 -23.47 21.95 24.26
C HIS A 729 -24.92 21.53 24.57
N ASN A 730 -25.45 20.55 23.85
CA ASN A 730 -26.79 20.03 24.11
C ASN A 730 -26.92 19.39 25.51
N THR A 731 -25.86 18.72 25.98
CA THR A 731 -25.81 18.18 27.35
C THR A 731 -25.89 19.31 28.37
N LEU A 732 -25.09 20.37 28.23
CA LEU A 732 -25.08 21.50 29.11
C LEU A 732 -26.40 22.23 29.09
N ARG A 733 -26.98 22.46 27.90
CA ARG A 733 -28.34 23.01 27.77
C ARG A 733 -29.34 22.18 28.53
N ALA A 734 -29.41 20.88 28.34
CA ALA A 734 -30.33 19.96 29.00
C ALA A 734 -30.15 19.93 30.53
N LEU A 735 -28.92 20.16 31.03
CA LEU A 735 -28.61 20.25 32.45
C LEU A 735 -29.14 21.54 33.09
N TYR A 736 -29.07 22.70 32.39
CA TYR A 736 -29.47 24.00 32.90
C TYR A 736 -30.90 24.39 32.57
N GLU A 737 -31.55 23.75 31.60
CA GLU A 737 -32.93 24.05 31.17
C GLU A 737 -33.94 24.03 32.35
N PRO A 738 -33.89 23.15 33.36
CA PRO A 738 -34.77 23.18 34.53
C PRO A 738 -34.59 24.42 35.43
N TYR A 739 -33.44 25.05 35.31
CA TYR A 739 -33.05 26.24 36.10
C TYR A 739 -33.21 27.57 35.32
N LEU A 740 -33.78 27.53 34.13
CA LEU A 740 -34.04 28.76 33.35
C LEU A 740 -34.94 29.74 34.14
N HIS A 741 -34.51 30.99 34.26
CA HIS A 741 -35.10 32.06 35.09
C HIS A 741 -35.12 31.74 36.60
N LYS A 742 -34.28 30.85 37.09
CA LYS A 742 -34.10 30.49 38.49
C LYS A 742 -32.66 30.59 38.90
N GLU A 743 -32.47 30.77 40.20
CA GLU A 743 -31.15 30.69 40.82
C GLU A 743 -30.71 29.25 40.88
N VAL A 744 -29.52 28.97 40.41
CA VAL A 744 -28.84 27.67 40.53
C VAL A 744 -27.64 27.83 41.46
N ARG A 745 -27.53 26.96 42.46
CA ARG A 745 -26.39 26.89 43.38
C ARG A 745 -25.43 25.80 43.03
N ARG A 746 -24.17 25.99 43.38
CA ARG A 746 -23.15 24.95 43.24
C ARG A 746 -23.61 23.73 44.04
N GLY A 747 -23.71 22.56 43.35
CA GLY A 747 -24.16 21.30 43.93
C GLY A 747 -25.63 20.95 43.69
N ASP A 748 -26.45 21.84 43.15
CA ASP A 748 -27.85 21.52 42.79
C ASP A 748 -27.95 20.45 41.67
N ILE A 749 -26.95 20.35 40.83
CA ILE A 749 -26.86 19.37 39.73
C ILE A 749 -26.00 18.15 40.18
N SER A 750 -26.64 17.01 40.34
CA SER A 750 -25.95 15.77 40.76
C SER A 750 -25.19 15.12 39.60
N MET A 751 -24.15 14.34 39.91
CA MET A 751 -23.40 13.59 38.90
C MET A 751 -24.22 12.51 38.20
N GLU A 752 -25.23 11.97 38.86
CA GLU A 752 -26.16 11.03 38.24
C GLU A 752 -26.97 11.72 37.15
N THR A 753 -27.44 12.95 37.40
CA THR A 753 -28.12 13.80 36.41
C THR A 753 -27.19 14.11 35.23
N VAL A 754 -25.93 14.46 35.48
CA VAL A 754 -24.94 14.73 34.43
C VAL A 754 -24.77 13.55 33.52
N ARG A 755 -24.57 12.34 34.09
CA ARG A 755 -24.39 11.12 33.30
C ARG A 755 -25.65 10.79 32.51
N ALA A 756 -26.82 10.84 33.14
CA ALA A 756 -28.08 10.57 32.45
C ALA A 756 -28.28 11.48 31.23
N ARG A 757 -28.13 12.79 31.41
CA ARG A 757 -28.28 13.77 30.29
C ARG A 757 -27.21 13.63 29.23
N PHE A 758 -25.97 13.32 29.62
CA PHE A 758 -24.92 13.08 28.65
C PHE A 758 -25.20 11.86 27.78
N TYR A 759 -25.61 10.72 28.36
CA TYR A 759 -25.93 9.54 27.57
C TYR A 759 -27.19 9.72 26.70
N GLU A 760 -28.21 10.44 27.20
CA GLU A 760 -29.39 10.81 26.38
C GLU A 760 -29.00 11.62 25.14
N THR A 761 -28.14 12.63 25.30
CA THR A 761 -27.68 13.48 24.19
C THR A 761 -26.70 12.75 23.26
N LEU A 762 -25.88 11.85 23.77
CA LEU A 762 -24.98 10.99 23.00
C LEU A 762 -25.78 10.06 22.07
N GLU A 763 -26.84 9.43 22.59
CA GLU A 763 -27.73 8.58 21.81
C GLU A 763 -28.55 9.38 20.80
N ALA A 764 -29.09 10.52 21.19
CA ALA A 764 -29.84 11.39 20.29
C ALA A 764 -29.00 11.93 19.12
N ALA A 765 -27.69 12.13 19.34
CA ALA A 765 -26.74 12.53 18.30
C ALA A 765 -26.17 11.36 17.48
N ASP A 766 -26.55 10.13 17.77
CA ASP A 766 -26.07 8.87 17.14
C ASP A 766 -24.51 8.77 17.11
N LEU A 767 -23.85 9.36 18.12
CA LEU A 767 -22.38 9.48 18.11
C LEU A 767 -21.67 8.13 18.21
N ARG A 768 -22.30 7.11 18.78
CA ARG A 768 -21.74 5.73 18.80
C ARG A 768 -21.56 5.14 17.41
N ARG A 769 -22.36 5.60 16.42
CA ARG A 769 -22.21 5.20 15.01
C ARG A 769 -21.33 6.15 14.22
N LEU A 770 -21.25 7.40 14.65
CA LEU A 770 -20.50 8.45 13.96
C LEU A 770 -19.00 8.43 14.30
N LEU A 771 -18.62 8.09 15.53
CA LEU A 771 -17.23 8.09 16.01
C LEU A 771 -16.61 6.70 15.87
N PRO A 772 -15.26 6.63 15.68
CA PRO A 772 -14.52 5.39 15.91
C PRO A 772 -14.77 4.84 17.32
N ALA A 773 -14.72 3.52 17.49
CA ALA A 773 -15.05 2.88 18.76
C ALA A 773 -14.15 3.34 19.93
N ASP A 774 -12.87 3.55 19.68
CA ASP A 774 -11.88 4.07 20.64
C ASP A 774 -12.19 5.52 21.03
N SER A 775 -12.52 6.38 20.05
CA SER A 775 -12.90 7.77 20.29
C SER A 775 -14.22 7.88 21.05
N CYS A 776 -15.18 7.01 20.73
CA CYS A 776 -16.45 6.95 21.47
C CYS A 776 -16.23 6.53 22.94
N LEU A 777 -15.43 5.50 23.19
CA LEU A 777 -15.06 5.05 24.54
C LEU A 777 -14.33 6.16 25.31
N MET A 778 -13.42 6.87 24.67
CA MET A 778 -12.73 8.03 25.27
C MET A 778 -13.71 9.15 25.62
N LEU A 779 -14.66 9.45 24.73
CA LEU A 779 -15.69 10.46 24.97
C LEU A 779 -16.59 10.06 26.15
N GLU A 780 -17.10 8.84 26.15
CA GLU A 780 -17.95 8.31 27.24
C GLU A 780 -17.26 8.32 28.60
N THR A 781 -15.94 8.11 28.61
CA THR A 781 -15.15 8.11 29.85
C THR A 781 -14.78 9.54 30.30
N ALA A 782 -14.31 10.37 29.38
CA ALA A 782 -13.74 11.67 29.71
C ALA A 782 -14.78 12.79 29.85
N ALA A 783 -15.87 12.77 29.07
CA ALA A 783 -16.84 13.88 29.08
C ALA A 783 -17.57 14.03 30.42
N PRO A 784 -18.09 12.97 31.08
CA PRO A 784 -18.72 13.14 32.40
C PRO A 784 -17.76 13.70 33.46
N LEU A 785 -16.49 13.28 33.46
CA LEU A 785 -15.48 13.78 34.40
C LEU A 785 -15.13 15.25 34.14
N ARG A 786 -15.10 15.69 32.89
CA ARG A 786 -14.87 17.10 32.54
C ARG A 786 -16.06 17.99 32.93
N LEU A 787 -17.28 17.50 32.70
CA LEU A 787 -18.48 18.18 33.13
C LEU A 787 -18.58 18.28 34.67
N GLU A 788 -18.13 17.27 35.41
CA GLU A 788 -18.02 17.32 36.88
C GLU A 788 -17.07 18.42 37.32
N ARG A 789 -15.87 18.50 36.74
CA ARG A 789 -14.89 19.55 37.05
C ARG A 789 -15.43 20.94 36.73
N PHE A 790 -16.11 21.07 35.62
CA PHE A 790 -16.77 22.32 35.23
C PHE A 790 -17.83 22.73 36.29
N LEU A 791 -18.71 21.81 36.71
CA LEU A 791 -19.72 22.10 37.72
C LEU A 791 -19.13 22.48 39.09
N ALA A 792 -18.01 21.83 39.49
CA ALA A 792 -17.32 22.16 40.72
C ALA A 792 -16.69 23.57 40.71
N ARG A 793 -16.45 24.15 39.53
CA ARG A 793 -15.88 25.52 39.37
C ARG A 793 -16.93 26.59 39.17
N GLN A 794 -18.20 26.23 39.04
CA GLN A 794 -19.27 27.23 38.90
C GLN A 794 -19.34 28.17 40.10
N PRO A 795 -19.81 29.42 39.99
CA PRO A 795 -20.01 30.33 41.11
C PRO A 795 -20.92 29.72 42.16
N GLU A 796 -20.89 30.25 43.40
CA GLU A 796 -21.75 29.73 44.49
C GLU A 796 -23.22 29.80 44.12
N SER A 797 -23.64 30.89 43.46
CA SER A 797 -24.99 31.01 42.88
C SER A 797 -24.98 31.85 41.60
N ALA A 798 -25.87 31.54 40.68
CA ALA A 798 -26.10 32.31 39.45
C ALA A 798 -27.57 32.21 39.02
N LEU A 799 -28.15 33.29 38.58
CA LEU A 799 -29.48 33.32 37.97
C LEU A 799 -29.35 33.11 36.45
N ILE A 800 -29.81 31.97 35.94
CA ILE A 800 -29.76 31.66 34.53
C ILE A 800 -30.85 32.45 33.78
N LEU A 801 -30.44 33.31 32.85
CA LEU A 801 -31.38 34.16 32.11
C LEU A 801 -31.73 33.59 30.73
N ALA A 802 -30.73 33.04 30.06
CA ALA A 802 -30.91 32.49 28.72
C ALA A 802 -29.95 31.32 28.46
N LEU A 803 -30.38 30.38 27.61
CA LEU A 803 -29.62 29.22 27.13
C LEU A 803 -29.83 29.11 25.63
N GLU A 804 -28.73 29.02 24.85
CA GLU A 804 -28.74 28.89 23.37
C GLU A 804 -29.65 29.93 22.72
N GLU A 805 -29.62 31.19 23.25
CA GLU A 805 -30.50 32.25 22.77
C GLU A 805 -29.91 32.95 21.55
N LYS A 806 -30.69 33.02 20.48
CA LYS A 806 -30.32 33.73 19.27
C LYS A 806 -30.58 35.24 19.45
N LEU A 807 -29.56 36.04 19.21
CA LEU A 807 -29.62 37.50 19.17
C LEU A 807 -29.52 38.00 17.74
N ASP A 808 -30.42 38.88 17.33
CA ASP A 808 -30.35 39.65 16.10
C ASP A 808 -30.44 41.12 16.49
N VAL A 809 -29.39 41.91 16.22
CA VAL A 809 -29.26 43.29 16.72
C VAL A 809 -28.54 44.18 15.72
N ASP A 810 -28.97 45.42 15.57
CA ASP A 810 -28.21 46.43 14.84
C ASP A 810 -27.26 47.18 15.80
N LEU A 811 -25.95 47.13 15.50
CA LEU A 811 -24.91 47.83 16.24
C LEU A 811 -24.56 49.14 15.50
N ASP A 812 -24.52 50.26 16.25
CA ASP A 812 -23.95 51.51 15.77
C ASP A 812 -22.45 51.53 16.15
N LEU A 813 -21.61 51.29 15.18
CA LEU A 813 -20.16 51.25 15.36
C LEU A 813 -19.54 52.49 14.71
N ASN A 814 -19.29 53.49 15.55
CA ASN A 814 -18.68 54.75 15.14
C ASN A 814 -19.45 55.49 14.01
N GLY A 815 -20.79 55.59 14.18
CA GLY A 815 -21.69 56.28 13.25
C GLY A 815 -22.12 55.51 12.02
N GLN A 816 -21.77 54.23 11.94
CA GLN A 816 -22.21 53.31 10.89
C GLN A 816 -22.95 52.12 11.48
N ARG A 817 -24.13 51.81 10.94
CA ARG A 817 -24.96 50.69 11.42
C ARG A 817 -24.69 49.40 10.66
N TYR A 818 -24.51 48.32 11.40
CA TYR A 818 -24.36 46.97 10.88
C TYR A 818 -25.29 46.01 11.61
N ALA A 819 -25.96 45.16 10.87
CA ALA A 819 -26.76 44.08 11.45
C ALA A 819 -25.85 42.96 11.95
N PHE A 820 -26.04 42.48 13.17
CA PHE A 820 -25.31 41.38 13.77
C PHE A 820 -26.25 40.25 14.18
N THR A 821 -25.78 39.03 14.05
CA THR A 821 -26.47 37.82 14.53
C THR A 821 -25.47 36.92 15.30
N GLY A 822 -25.96 36.32 16.39
CA GLY A 822 -25.17 35.40 17.20
C GLY A 822 -26.06 34.57 18.10
N THR A 823 -25.53 33.43 18.58
CA THR A 823 -26.21 32.61 19.60
C THR A 823 -25.37 32.60 20.86
N LEU A 824 -25.98 32.93 21.99
CA LEU A 824 -25.33 32.87 23.29
C LEU A 824 -25.54 31.50 23.88
N ASP A 825 -24.45 30.79 24.26
CA ASP A 825 -24.58 29.47 24.87
C ASP A 825 -25.28 29.58 26.23
N ARG A 826 -24.87 30.54 27.07
CA ARG A 826 -25.48 30.79 28.37
C ARG A 826 -25.31 32.25 28.79
N LEU A 827 -26.37 32.83 29.35
CA LEU A 827 -26.39 34.17 29.94
C LEU A 827 -26.80 34.06 31.42
N ASP A 828 -25.91 34.46 32.28
CA ASP A 828 -26.12 34.51 33.76
C ASP A 828 -26.29 35.93 34.25
N ARG A 829 -26.99 36.09 35.40
CA ARG A 829 -26.88 37.26 36.24
C ARG A 829 -26.17 36.90 37.52
N ARG A 830 -25.04 37.58 37.81
CA ARG A 830 -24.22 37.41 39.00
C ARG A 830 -23.99 38.78 39.61
N ASP A 831 -24.29 38.94 40.87
CA ASP A 831 -24.14 40.22 41.60
C ASP A 831 -24.76 41.44 40.90
N GLY A 832 -25.87 41.22 40.21
CA GLY A 832 -26.60 42.27 39.50
C GLY A 832 -26.13 42.53 38.06
N LEU A 833 -24.98 42.03 37.66
CA LEU A 833 -24.38 42.17 36.33
C LEU A 833 -24.66 40.97 35.44
N LEU A 834 -24.65 41.16 34.10
CA LEU A 834 -24.79 40.11 33.11
C LEU A 834 -23.43 39.49 32.74
N TYR A 835 -23.37 38.17 32.75
CA TYR A 835 -22.19 37.35 32.33
C TYR A 835 -22.56 36.46 31.17
N VAL A 836 -21.80 36.60 30.07
CA VAL A 836 -21.93 35.72 28.92
C VAL A 836 -20.94 34.58 29.05
N LEU A 837 -21.41 33.35 28.94
CA LEU A 837 -20.56 32.16 28.91
C LEU A 837 -20.65 31.50 27.54
N ASP A 838 -19.49 31.21 26.97
CA ASP A 838 -19.35 30.50 25.68
C ASP A 838 -18.50 29.26 25.88
N TYR A 839 -19.05 28.08 25.59
CA TYR A 839 -18.44 26.79 25.85
C TYR A 839 -17.47 26.38 24.75
N LYS A 840 -16.27 25.99 25.10
CA LYS A 840 -15.23 25.51 24.16
C LYS A 840 -14.76 24.11 24.50
N THR A 841 -14.99 23.16 23.59
CA THR A 841 -14.51 21.79 23.68
C THR A 841 -13.12 21.63 23.05
N GLY A 842 -12.65 22.62 22.29
CA GLY A 842 -11.33 22.71 21.70
C GLY A 842 -10.30 23.45 22.55
N THR A 843 -9.10 23.63 22.02
CA THR A 843 -8.04 24.43 22.67
C THR A 843 -8.32 25.92 22.50
N ILE A 844 -8.31 26.68 23.59
CA ILE A 844 -8.55 28.11 23.61
C ILE A 844 -7.24 28.86 23.41
N LYS A 845 -7.24 29.84 22.49
CA LYS A 845 -6.19 30.86 22.41
C LYS A 845 -6.54 31.96 23.40
N ARG A 846 -5.66 32.20 24.37
CA ARG A 846 -5.86 33.26 25.36
C ARG A 846 -5.64 34.62 24.74
N HIS A 847 -6.46 35.59 25.10
CA HIS A 847 -6.31 36.99 24.75
C HIS A 847 -5.39 37.71 25.76
N ASP A 848 -4.88 38.86 25.36
CA ASP A 848 -4.12 39.73 26.26
C ASP A 848 -5.11 40.61 27.07
N GLY A 849 -5.28 40.28 28.36
CA GLY A 849 -6.17 41.02 29.23
C GLY A 849 -5.78 42.50 29.40
N SER A 850 -4.52 42.88 29.23
CA SER A 850 -4.06 44.26 29.29
C SER A 850 -4.62 45.16 28.16
N LEU A 851 -5.14 44.56 27.09
CA LEU A 851 -5.78 45.26 25.98
C LEU A 851 -6.91 46.15 26.48
N TRP A 852 -7.72 45.66 27.41
CA TRP A 852 -8.93 46.33 27.86
C TRP A 852 -8.69 47.54 28.81
N THR A 853 -7.45 47.81 29.20
CA THR A 853 -6.99 48.96 29.93
C THR A 853 -6.06 49.88 29.15
N ASP A 854 -5.79 49.55 27.85
CA ASP A 854 -4.87 50.28 26.98
C ASP A 854 -5.61 51.47 26.28
N ALA A 855 -5.91 52.52 27.04
CA ALA A 855 -6.51 53.72 26.52
C ALA A 855 -5.77 54.34 25.31
N PRO A 856 -4.41 54.43 25.32
CA PRO A 856 -3.66 54.96 24.18
C PRO A 856 -3.85 54.18 22.89
N PHE A 857 -3.98 52.86 22.97
CA PHE A 857 -4.29 52.04 21.78
C PHE A 857 -5.68 52.38 21.23
N PHE A 858 -6.70 52.39 22.08
CA PHE A 858 -8.07 52.66 21.66
C PHE A 858 -8.34 54.14 21.25
N GLU A 859 -7.58 55.09 21.75
CA GLU A 859 -7.57 56.48 21.24
C GLU A 859 -7.06 56.53 19.78
N ARG A 860 -5.99 55.82 19.47
CA ARG A 860 -5.49 55.67 18.07
C ARG A 860 -6.54 54.99 17.18
N VAL A 861 -7.18 53.92 17.67
CA VAL A 861 -8.26 53.22 16.95
C VAL A 861 -9.44 54.17 16.70
N ALA A 862 -9.91 54.89 17.71
CA ALA A 862 -11.00 55.83 17.58
C ALA A 862 -10.72 56.95 16.55
N GLN A 863 -9.50 57.48 16.58
CA GLN A 863 -9.03 58.46 15.60
C GLN A 863 -8.98 57.87 14.19
N ALA A 864 -8.42 56.68 13.99
CA ALA A 864 -8.37 56.02 12.70
C ALA A 864 -9.75 55.69 12.12
N CYS A 865 -10.72 55.32 12.99
CA CYS A 865 -12.08 55.00 12.58
C CYS A 865 -12.93 56.26 12.30
N SER A 866 -12.55 57.46 12.82
CA SER A 866 -13.34 58.72 12.67
C SER A 866 -13.11 59.44 11.35
N VAL A 867 -12.07 59.08 10.57
CA VAL A 867 -11.74 59.75 9.30
C VAL A 867 -12.45 59.04 8.14
N PRO A 868 -13.40 59.69 7.44
CA PRO A 868 -14.05 59.10 6.27
C PRO A 868 -13.08 59.03 5.07
N GLY A 869 -12.78 57.80 4.60
CA GLY A 869 -12.33 57.57 3.23
C GLY A 869 -10.97 58.14 2.85
N ILE A 870 -9.88 57.85 3.58
CA ILE A 870 -8.54 57.98 3.03
C ILE A 870 -8.29 56.85 2.05
N LYS A 871 -8.51 57.12 0.76
CA LYS A 871 -7.87 56.30 -0.30
C LYS A 871 -6.37 56.42 -0.07
N ALA A 872 -5.72 55.36 0.32
CA ALA A 872 -4.27 55.28 0.50
C ALA A 872 -3.57 55.69 -0.80
N GLN A 873 -3.22 56.96 -0.91
CA GLN A 873 -2.15 57.43 -1.78
C GLN A 873 -0.94 57.65 -0.90
N THR A 874 -0.13 56.65 -0.72
CA THR A 874 1.23 56.89 -0.28
C THR A 874 2.18 55.81 -0.83
N ALA A 875 3.16 56.27 -1.52
CA ALA A 875 4.41 55.58 -1.75
C ALA A 875 5.12 55.32 -0.41
N MET A 876 5.44 54.07 -0.12
CA MET A 876 6.34 53.61 0.96
C MET A 876 5.99 54.13 2.38
N GLY A 877 4.88 53.60 2.96
CA GLY A 877 4.60 53.67 4.39
C GLY A 877 3.50 52.67 4.74
N GLU A 878 3.64 51.91 5.80
CA GLU A 878 2.61 51.00 6.31
C GLU A 878 1.35 51.85 6.61
N ASP A 879 0.19 51.39 6.11
CA ASP A 879 -1.11 52.03 6.39
C ASP A 879 -1.39 51.97 7.90
N PRO A 880 -1.61 53.10 8.59
CA PRO A 880 -1.89 53.13 10.04
C PRO A 880 -3.05 52.23 10.45
N MET A 881 -4.06 52.06 9.60
CA MET A 881 -5.21 51.17 9.82
C MET A 881 -4.77 49.71 9.82
N SER A 882 -3.89 49.32 8.89
CA SER A 882 -3.37 47.97 8.80
C SER A 882 -2.44 47.62 9.98
N ALA A 883 -1.66 48.60 10.47
CA ALA A 883 -0.82 48.44 11.66
C ALA A 883 -1.65 48.21 12.93
N LEU A 884 -2.72 48.98 13.12
CA LEU A 884 -3.66 48.83 14.24
C LEU A 884 -4.41 47.51 14.19
N PHE A 885 -4.80 47.07 12.98
CA PHE A 885 -5.47 45.80 12.77
C PHE A 885 -4.53 44.62 13.10
N GLU A 886 -3.25 44.72 12.77
CA GLU A 886 -2.25 43.72 13.11
C GLU A 886 -1.97 43.69 14.62
N GLU A 887 -1.87 44.86 15.30
CA GLU A 887 -1.72 44.97 16.75
C GLU A 887 -2.91 44.35 17.48
N LEU A 888 -4.14 44.60 17.00
CA LEU A 888 -5.35 43.99 17.55
C LEU A 888 -5.33 42.47 17.39
N HIS A 889 -4.97 41.95 16.20
CA HIS A 889 -4.92 40.52 15.92
C HIS A 889 -3.96 39.76 16.85
N GLN A 890 -2.82 40.37 17.17
CA GLN A 890 -1.82 39.76 18.06
C GLN A 890 -2.31 39.65 19.49
N ARG A 891 -3.15 40.58 19.95
CA ARG A 891 -3.65 40.67 21.33
C ARG A 891 -5.03 40.06 21.53
N LEU A 892 -5.88 40.04 20.50
CA LEU A 892 -7.25 39.54 20.53
C LEU A 892 -7.48 38.46 19.42
N PRO A 893 -7.40 37.17 19.75
CA PRO A 893 -7.53 36.09 18.77
C PRO A 893 -8.96 35.84 18.26
N SER A 894 -9.99 36.37 18.96
CA SER A 894 -11.41 36.25 18.59
C SER A 894 -12.20 37.45 19.03
N LEU A 895 -13.12 37.83 18.17
CA LEU A 895 -14.09 38.92 18.42
C LEU A 895 -15.42 38.41 19.02
N GLN A 896 -15.53 37.13 19.31
CA GLN A 896 -16.79 36.50 19.73
C GLN A 896 -17.33 37.11 21.03
N LEU A 897 -16.55 37.17 22.08
CA LEU A 897 -16.95 37.74 23.37
C LEU A 897 -17.23 39.26 23.29
N PRO A 898 -16.31 40.08 22.69
CA PRO A 898 -16.62 41.49 22.45
C PRO A 898 -17.93 41.72 21.68
N CYS A 899 -18.16 40.92 20.65
CA CYS A 899 -19.40 41.01 19.86
C CYS A 899 -20.66 40.74 20.72
N TYR A 900 -20.62 39.66 21.54
CA TYR A 900 -21.76 39.36 22.41
C TYR A 900 -22.04 40.43 23.44
N LEU A 901 -21.01 41.00 24.08
CA LEU A 901 -21.20 42.12 25.02
C LEU A 901 -21.80 43.36 24.34
N SER A 902 -21.33 43.71 23.14
CA SER A 902 -21.89 44.82 22.36
C SER A 902 -23.36 44.55 21.97
N MET A 903 -23.70 43.29 21.61
CA MET A 903 -25.08 42.91 21.27
C MET A 903 -26.02 42.97 22.47
N ILE A 904 -25.63 42.51 23.65
CA ILE A 904 -26.40 42.59 24.90
C ILE A 904 -26.62 44.02 25.31
N LYS A 905 -25.60 44.88 25.24
CA LYS A 905 -25.66 46.30 25.51
C LYS A 905 -26.70 47.01 24.59
N ALA A 906 -26.63 46.74 23.29
CA ALA A 906 -27.52 47.33 22.30
C ALA A 906 -28.98 46.86 22.47
N LYS A 907 -29.21 45.61 22.90
CA LYS A 907 -30.54 45.06 23.17
C LYS A 907 -31.12 45.47 24.52
N ASN A 908 -30.37 46.20 25.35
CA ASN A 908 -30.77 46.65 26.70
C ASN A 908 -31.24 45.49 27.61
N MET A 909 -30.55 44.36 27.58
CA MET A 909 -30.93 43.19 28.38
C MET A 909 -30.58 43.32 29.87
N GLY A 910 -29.81 44.31 30.24
CA GLY A 910 -29.33 44.63 31.58
C GLY A 910 -27.92 45.23 31.56
N ALA A 911 -27.32 45.46 32.74
CA ALA A 911 -25.95 45.97 32.82
C ALA A 911 -24.94 44.88 32.51
N PRO A 912 -24.19 44.96 31.36
CA PRO A 912 -23.14 43.92 31.06
C PRO A 912 -22.01 44.01 32.08
N GLY A 913 -21.58 42.88 32.62
CA GLY A 913 -20.43 42.72 33.51
C GLY A 913 -19.19 42.22 32.77
N ASP A 914 -19.19 40.93 32.37
CA ASP A 914 -18.07 40.30 31.67
C ASP A 914 -18.58 39.19 30.74
N ALA A 915 -17.69 38.67 29.94
CA ALA A 915 -17.91 37.48 29.14
C ALA A 915 -16.71 36.52 29.30
N ALA A 916 -16.99 35.23 29.30
CA ALA A 916 -15.93 34.24 29.49
C ALA A 916 -16.03 33.08 28.50
N LEU A 917 -14.86 32.61 28.04
CA LEU A 917 -14.72 31.28 27.40
C LEU A 917 -14.60 30.24 28.50
N VAL A 918 -15.37 29.14 28.39
CA VAL A 918 -15.30 28.03 29.33
C VAL A 918 -14.47 26.88 28.71
N GLU A 919 -13.33 26.54 29.33
CA GLU A 919 -12.40 25.57 28.79
C GLU A 919 -12.79 24.13 29.20
N LEU A 920 -13.77 23.55 28.51
CA LEU A 920 -14.29 22.20 28.79
C LEU A 920 -13.32 21.08 28.46
N LYS A 921 -12.28 21.35 27.66
CA LYS A 921 -11.25 20.35 27.32
C LYS A 921 -10.40 19.98 28.52
N GLU A 922 -10.12 20.89 29.43
CA GLU A 922 -9.27 20.70 30.61
C GLU A 922 -10.11 20.56 31.87
N ASP A 923 -10.29 21.62 32.57
CA ASP A 923 -10.87 21.63 33.92
C ASP A 923 -12.15 22.48 34.08
N GLY A 924 -12.67 22.99 32.99
CA GLY A 924 -13.89 23.79 32.97
C GLY A 924 -13.75 25.20 33.55
N ALA A 925 -12.52 25.74 33.57
CA ALA A 925 -12.27 27.09 34.05
C ALA A 925 -12.90 28.13 33.15
N GLU A 926 -13.46 29.19 33.76
CA GLU A 926 -13.89 30.37 33.04
C GLU A 926 -12.68 31.27 32.75
N ILE A 927 -12.45 31.63 31.50
CA ILE A 927 -11.43 32.56 31.04
C ILE A 927 -12.12 33.89 30.75
N PRO A 928 -12.17 34.82 31.70
CA PRO A 928 -12.91 36.07 31.55
C PRO A 928 -12.23 36.99 30.54
N LEU A 929 -13.03 37.78 29.80
CA LEU A 929 -12.52 38.74 28.84
C LEU A 929 -11.86 39.93 29.55
N PHE A 930 -12.47 40.44 30.60
CA PHE A 930 -11.97 41.59 31.33
C PHE A 930 -11.23 41.25 32.63
N GLY A 931 -11.54 40.11 33.24
CA GLY A 931 -10.80 39.65 34.42
C GLY A 931 -11.06 40.44 35.71
N GLY A 932 -12.25 41.02 35.85
CA GLY A 932 -12.68 41.71 37.10
C GLY A 932 -12.19 43.16 37.19
N LEU A 933 -12.41 43.94 36.13
CA LEU A 933 -12.13 45.38 36.14
C LEU A 933 -13.01 46.14 37.15
N ALA A 934 -12.53 47.30 37.67
CA ALA A 934 -13.29 48.21 38.46
C ALA A 934 -14.49 48.79 37.61
N GLU A 935 -15.55 49.20 38.28
CA GLU A 935 -16.76 49.66 37.61
C GLU A 935 -16.52 50.84 36.64
N GLU A 936 -15.57 51.72 36.98
CA GLU A 936 -15.15 52.86 36.13
C GLU A 936 -14.46 52.39 34.83
N ASP A 937 -13.58 51.37 34.95
CA ASP A 937 -12.84 50.78 33.83
C ASP A 937 -13.73 49.89 32.96
N LEU A 938 -14.74 49.25 33.53
CA LEU A 938 -15.70 48.40 32.82
C LEU A 938 -16.46 49.17 31.73
N THR A 939 -16.91 50.41 32.02
CA THR A 939 -17.58 51.23 31.03
C THR A 939 -16.71 51.57 29.84
N ALA A 940 -15.39 51.82 30.09
CA ALA A 940 -14.41 52.05 29.03
C ALA A 940 -14.16 50.77 28.22
N ALA A 941 -13.97 49.60 28.88
CA ALA A 941 -13.74 48.29 28.25
C ALA A 941 -14.91 47.91 27.34
N LEU A 942 -16.15 48.15 27.74
CA LEU A 942 -17.34 47.93 26.88
C LEU A 942 -17.35 48.82 25.64
N ALA A 943 -16.86 50.07 25.75
CA ALA A 943 -16.67 50.92 24.57
C ALA A 943 -15.52 50.44 23.68
N TYR A 944 -14.48 49.85 24.24
CA TYR A 944 -13.37 49.26 23.51
C TYR A 944 -13.75 47.97 22.74
N CYS A 945 -14.78 47.26 23.21
CA CYS A 945 -15.37 46.18 22.40
C CYS A 945 -16.00 46.74 21.10
N ASP A 946 -16.78 47.81 21.18
CA ASP A 946 -17.37 48.45 20.01
C ASP A 946 -16.29 49.00 19.05
N LEU A 947 -15.21 49.60 19.59
CA LEU A 947 -14.05 50.08 18.80
C LEU A 947 -13.27 48.92 18.13
N SER A 948 -13.13 47.79 18.79
CA SER A 948 -12.47 46.61 18.21
C SER A 948 -13.26 46.10 16.99
N LEU A 949 -14.58 46.01 17.09
CA LEU A 949 -15.43 45.62 15.95
C LEU A 949 -15.37 46.68 14.83
N ALA A 950 -15.40 47.98 15.19
CA ALA A 950 -15.29 49.08 14.23
C ALA A 950 -13.96 49.03 13.45
N LEU A 951 -12.84 48.82 14.13
CA LEU A 951 -11.52 48.69 13.50
C LEU A 951 -11.49 47.58 12.44
N VAL A 952 -11.97 46.37 12.80
CA VAL A 952 -11.98 45.25 11.89
C VAL A 952 -12.86 45.47 10.66
N LEU A 953 -14.05 46.08 10.86
CA LEU A 953 -14.94 46.40 9.76
C LEU A 953 -14.40 47.53 8.87
N ARG A 954 -13.82 48.59 9.43
CA ARG A 954 -13.17 49.64 8.68
C ARG A 954 -11.96 49.14 7.87
N HIS A 955 -11.13 48.29 8.46
CA HIS A 955 -10.03 47.66 7.74
C HIS A 955 -10.59 46.79 6.60
N LEU A 956 -11.63 45.98 6.84
CA LEU A 956 -12.29 45.17 5.80
C LEU A 956 -12.80 46.00 4.63
N GLU A 957 -13.35 47.18 4.93
CA GLU A 957 -13.89 48.11 3.92
C GLU A 957 -12.79 48.87 3.15
N SER A 958 -11.66 49.20 3.78
CA SER A 958 -10.61 50.06 3.22
C SER A 958 -9.39 49.31 2.63
N ALA A 959 -9.14 48.10 3.05
CA ALA A 959 -7.95 47.34 2.64
C ALA A 959 -7.86 47.21 1.11
N PRO A 960 -6.73 47.56 0.46
CA PRO A 960 -6.57 47.51 -0.99
C PRO A 960 -6.46 46.10 -1.55
N HIS A 961 -6.15 45.13 -0.72
CA HIS A 961 -6.04 43.72 -1.07
C HIS A 961 -6.31 42.85 0.14
N PHE A 962 -6.67 41.60 -0.11
CA PHE A 962 -6.82 40.55 0.90
C PHE A 962 -5.52 39.76 0.96
N ALA A 963 -4.69 40.03 1.97
CA ALA A 963 -3.40 39.36 2.12
C ALA A 963 -3.54 38.01 2.82
N ALA A 964 -2.72 37.05 2.42
CA ALA A 964 -2.53 35.83 3.18
C ALA A 964 -1.78 36.11 4.48
N ARG A 965 -2.23 35.49 5.56
CA ARG A 965 -1.52 35.52 6.86
C ARG A 965 -1.09 34.09 7.22
N PRO A 966 0.18 33.68 6.85
CA PRO A 966 0.68 32.35 7.18
C PRO A 966 0.85 32.18 8.70
N ASP A 967 0.22 31.16 9.27
CA ASP A 967 0.35 30.74 10.67
C ASP A 967 0.05 29.26 10.78
N ARG A 968 0.08 28.70 12.00
CA ARG A 968 -0.25 27.29 12.31
C ARG A 968 -1.62 26.85 11.76
N HIS A 969 -2.59 27.75 11.65
CA HIS A 969 -3.89 27.44 11.08
C HIS A 969 -3.85 27.02 9.60
N CYS A 970 -2.75 27.33 8.88
CA CYS A 970 -2.58 26.93 7.47
C CYS A 970 -2.52 25.41 7.31
N ALA A 971 -2.09 24.67 8.33
CA ALA A 971 -2.03 23.19 8.32
C ALA A 971 -3.43 22.55 8.13
N TRP A 972 -4.50 23.25 8.55
CA TRP A 972 -5.90 22.81 8.43
C TRP A 972 -6.75 23.72 7.55
N CYS A 973 -6.12 24.66 6.85
CA CYS A 973 -6.85 25.58 5.98
C CYS A 973 -7.29 24.85 4.70
N PRO A 974 -8.61 24.82 4.40
CA PRO A 974 -9.09 24.14 3.19
C PRO A 974 -8.62 24.78 1.89
N TYR A 975 -8.05 25.98 1.96
CA TYR A 975 -7.54 26.74 0.81
C TYR A 975 -6.01 26.79 0.76
N ALA A 976 -5.30 26.00 1.57
CA ALA A 976 -3.83 26.00 1.62
C ALA A 976 -3.20 25.75 0.24
N GLY A 977 -3.75 24.82 -0.56
CA GLY A 977 -3.27 24.55 -1.91
C GLY A 977 -3.43 25.72 -2.88
N LEU A 978 -4.45 26.58 -2.70
CA LEU A 978 -4.64 27.81 -3.51
C LEU A 978 -3.70 28.93 -3.07
N CYS A 979 -3.32 28.95 -1.79
CA CYS A 979 -2.50 29.99 -1.19
C CYS A 979 -1.02 29.81 -1.49
N MET A 980 -0.54 28.56 -1.55
CA MET A 980 0.88 28.21 -1.73
C MET A 980 1.21 27.63 -3.11
N ALA A 981 0.25 27.57 -4.01
CA ALA A 981 0.44 27.02 -5.37
C ALA A 981 1.10 28.02 -6.32
#